data_e39b9791ca96f30b62fb1957deb7af78
#
_entry.id   e39b9791ca96f30b62fb1957deb7af78
#
_cell.length_a   1.000
_cell.length_b   1.000
_cell.length_c   1.000
_cell.angle_alpha   90.00
_cell.angle_beta   90.00
_cell.angle_gamma   90.00
#
_symmetry.space_group_name_H-M   'P 1'
#
loop_
_entity.id
_entity.type
_entity.pdbx_description
1 polymer ?
#
loop_
_entity_poly.entity_id
_entity_poly.type
_entity_poly.pdbx_seq_one_letter_code
_entity_poly.pdbx_strand_id
1 'polypeptide(L)'
;MKYPKEMFDELRKGFETAYIDGSVVSSESLRPQFVSNNYKKGKKVLSSIEDELLLCDEFKISVAFITLGGITPLLQTLKELEQRGIPGQILTTNYLNFSEPAALEKLSSLSNITLKMYDAEGSGDGFHTKGYIFRKEEIYKIIIGSSNMTGGALKNNYEWNTKIVSTINGEISKQIIDEFERLWKSPYAIDFDDFIEEYKQRYRIIKHQREIAKQEETVSIEKYRLKPNSMQVGFITNLRKIINAGEKRALLISATGTGKTYASAFAMRELGFKRVLFLVHRGQLARQTERSYKKVFGNTVTMGLVGAGNNEYDADYVFATIQTLNRDEHLLQYEPDHFDCICLDEAHHVPAATYQKVMHHFTPKMWLGMTATPDKRDDNVEGHNVYELFNYQIAYEIRLQQAMEENLLCPFHYFGITDISIIDDDKERDFSVLTCDERVKHIVEQASYYGFSGKRVKGLIFCSSIKESEALSRKLNQTINPDTGKRYRTIALNGSASETERAEAFERLATDEGETEDGKEPLDYILSVEILNEGVDIVEVNQVIMLRPTQSPIVFIQQLGRGLRKAEGKEFVVILDFIGNYNNNFMIPIALSGDRTYNKDNIRRFVLEGGRVIPGASTIHFDVISRKRIFASVDNANFSDIKLIKENYTNLKNKLGRIPALADFDKYGEMDVLRIFDNANLGSYYKFLVKYEKEYTVRLGDDEAIIIEFISKKLANGKRIQELQLLRRLLEYAKGISRIGLFQGLSEDLRKYDKALNRKQKESIANIMTNEFPAGSGKKTYEKCVFIEESDGDYIPTTAFLKMLGNNDFYQMVKELVEFGISRYERDYSHGYKDSDLVLYQKYTYEDVCRLLNWENNEVPLNIGGYKYDKKTGTFPVFINYDKAEDISATTKYEDHFVSNRKLIAISKSGRSLESEDVQNFLKCEERGISVELFVRKNKDDKISKEFYYLGTMKPSGQAEEFIMNGTDKKAVEIEWILDEPVRDDIYEYIVSI
;
A
#
# COMPACT_ATOMS: atom_id res chain seq x y z
N MET A 1 -37.76 -18.84 -13.13
CA MET A 1 -37.05 -17.76 -13.84
C MET A 1 -35.90 -18.38 -14.62
N LYS A 2 -35.69 -18.01 -15.90
CA LYS A 2 -34.53 -18.47 -16.65
C LYS A 2 -33.39 -17.55 -16.30
N TYR A 3 -32.29 -18.10 -15.78
CA TYR A 3 -31.03 -17.35 -15.59
C TYR A 3 -30.60 -16.70 -16.89
N PRO A 4 -30.00 -15.50 -16.89
CA PRO A 4 -29.34 -14.98 -18.05
C PRO A 4 -28.31 -16.02 -18.55
N LYS A 5 -28.41 -16.40 -19.82
CA LYS A 5 -27.56 -17.45 -20.44
C LYS A 5 -26.06 -17.22 -20.16
N GLU A 6 -25.67 -15.99 -20.16
CA GLU A 6 -24.30 -15.54 -19.96
C GLU A 6 -23.76 -15.77 -18.55
N MET A 7 -24.59 -15.51 -17.52
CA MET A 7 -24.22 -15.82 -16.13
C MET A 7 -24.00 -17.32 -15.92
N PHE A 8 -24.80 -18.13 -16.59
CA PHE A 8 -24.68 -19.58 -16.54
C PHE A 8 -23.43 -20.08 -17.25
N ASP A 9 -23.06 -19.45 -18.37
CA ASP A 9 -21.85 -19.78 -19.11
C ASP A 9 -20.59 -19.37 -18.33
N GLU A 10 -20.59 -18.22 -17.66
CA GLU A 10 -19.49 -17.79 -16.76
C GLU A 10 -19.35 -18.71 -15.54
N LEU A 11 -20.46 -19.13 -14.95
CA LEU A 11 -20.44 -20.09 -13.86
C LEU A 11 -19.85 -21.44 -14.31
N ARG A 12 -20.21 -21.93 -15.50
CA ARG A 12 -19.61 -23.15 -16.08
C ARG A 12 -18.12 -23.01 -16.29
N LYS A 13 -17.67 -21.89 -16.87
CA LYS A 13 -16.23 -21.60 -17.02
C LYS A 13 -15.52 -21.57 -15.66
N GLY A 14 -16.14 -20.97 -14.63
CA GLY A 14 -15.62 -20.97 -13.28
C GLY A 14 -15.41 -22.38 -12.72
N PHE A 15 -16.35 -23.30 -12.96
CA PHE A 15 -16.21 -24.71 -12.59
C PHE A 15 -15.12 -25.41 -13.40
N GLU A 16 -15.06 -25.15 -14.70
CA GLU A 16 -14.03 -25.70 -15.58
C GLU A 16 -12.64 -25.27 -15.12
N THR A 17 -12.43 -23.97 -14.88
CA THR A 17 -11.18 -23.44 -14.35
C THR A 17 -10.81 -24.06 -13.00
N ALA A 18 -11.79 -24.22 -12.11
CA ALA A 18 -11.52 -24.66 -10.74
C ALA A 18 -11.25 -26.16 -10.62
N TYR A 19 -11.90 -27.00 -11.46
CA TYR A 19 -11.93 -28.45 -11.25
C TYR A 19 -11.43 -29.28 -12.43
N ILE A 20 -11.26 -28.69 -13.62
CA ILE A 20 -10.93 -29.43 -14.84
C ILE A 20 -9.64 -28.91 -15.45
N ASP A 21 -9.57 -27.64 -15.84
CA ASP A 21 -8.43 -27.04 -16.54
C ASP A 21 -8.20 -25.59 -16.08
N GLY A 22 -7.15 -25.38 -15.29
CA GLY A 22 -6.77 -24.05 -14.76
C GLY A 22 -6.29 -23.04 -15.81
N SER A 23 -6.09 -23.46 -17.07
CA SER A 23 -5.77 -22.54 -18.18
C SER A 23 -7.00 -21.83 -18.74
N VAL A 24 -8.20 -22.31 -18.44
CA VAL A 24 -9.46 -21.66 -18.84
C VAL A 24 -9.63 -20.38 -18.03
N VAL A 25 -9.77 -19.27 -18.72
CA VAL A 25 -9.99 -17.95 -18.09
C VAL A 25 -11.47 -17.80 -17.69
N SER A 26 -11.71 -17.50 -16.42
CA SER A 26 -13.05 -17.27 -15.87
C SER A 26 -13.05 -16.14 -14.86
N SER A 27 -14.22 -15.55 -14.61
CA SER A 27 -14.40 -14.54 -13.56
C SER A 27 -14.02 -15.11 -12.19
N GLU A 28 -13.16 -14.42 -11.45
CA GLU A 28 -12.74 -14.83 -10.12
C GLU A 28 -13.91 -14.88 -9.13
N SER A 29 -14.86 -13.98 -9.29
CA SER A 29 -16.05 -13.89 -8.43
C SER A 29 -17.01 -15.08 -8.58
N LEU A 30 -17.04 -15.77 -9.73
CA LEU A 30 -17.89 -16.93 -10.01
C LEU A 30 -17.12 -18.25 -10.03
N ARG A 31 -15.87 -18.24 -9.57
CA ARG A 31 -15.01 -19.43 -9.53
C ARG A 31 -15.01 -20.04 -8.12
N PRO A 32 -15.26 -21.36 -7.97
CA PRO A 32 -14.93 -22.05 -6.73
C PRO A 32 -13.45 -21.90 -6.41
N GLN A 33 -13.11 -21.67 -5.14
CA GLN A 33 -11.74 -21.36 -4.73
C GLN A 33 -11.36 -22.08 -3.45
N PHE A 34 -10.08 -22.40 -3.32
CA PHE A 34 -9.48 -22.75 -2.04
C PHE A 34 -9.08 -21.46 -1.30
N VAL A 35 -9.60 -21.28 -0.10
CA VAL A 35 -9.42 -20.09 0.73
C VAL A 35 -8.59 -20.45 1.97
N SER A 36 -7.41 -19.84 2.06
CA SER A 36 -6.48 -20.08 3.18
C SER A 36 -5.72 -18.82 3.51
N ASN A 37 -5.17 -18.76 4.73
CA ASN A 37 -4.26 -17.69 5.11
C ASN A 37 -2.87 -17.97 4.53
N ASN A 38 -2.32 -17.01 3.79
CA ASN A 38 -0.92 -16.97 3.43
C ASN A 38 -0.33 -15.64 3.90
N TYR A 39 0.12 -15.64 5.11
CA TYR A 39 0.65 -14.50 5.83
C TYR A 39 1.67 -13.68 5.04
N LYS A 40 2.63 -14.33 4.38
CA LYS A 40 3.69 -13.66 3.60
C LYS A 40 3.18 -13.02 2.32
N LYS A 41 2.14 -13.58 1.71
CA LYS A 41 1.56 -13.07 0.46
C LYS A 41 0.35 -12.15 0.69
N GLY A 42 0.04 -11.80 1.93
CA GLY A 42 -1.11 -10.96 2.28
C GLY A 42 -2.48 -11.64 2.09
N LYS A 43 -2.54 -12.93 1.67
CA LYS A 43 -3.81 -13.64 1.52
C LYS A 43 -4.40 -13.99 2.88
N LYS A 44 -5.69 -13.66 3.08
CA LYS A 44 -6.41 -13.86 4.34
C LYS A 44 -7.79 -14.43 4.05
N VAL A 45 -8.25 -15.33 4.91
CA VAL A 45 -9.65 -15.78 4.92
C VAL A 45 -10.59 -14.59 5.14
N LEU A 46 -10.16 -13.64 5.99
CA LEU A 46 -10.85 -12.38 6.25
C LEU A 46 -11.20 -11.63 4.96
N SER A 47 -10.23 -11.43 4.06
CA SER A 47 -10.45 -10.68 2.81
C SER A 47 -11.50 -11.35 1.93
N SER A 48 -11.49 -12.69 1.84
CA SER A 48 -12.49 -13.43 1.08
C SER A 48 -13.90 -13.29 1.66
N ILE A 49 -14.03 -13.23 2.98
CA ILE A 49 -15.32 -12.99 3.65
C ILE A 49 -15.79 -11.55 3.41
N GLU A 50 -14.89 -10.58 3.55
CA GLU A 50 -15.20 -9.17 3.36
C GLU A 50 -15.66 -8.87 1.95
N ASP A 51 -15.00 -9.45 0.93
CA ASP A 51 -15.37 -9.29 -0.48
C ASP A 51 -16.81 -9.72 -0.74
N GLU A 52 -17.21 -10.85 -0.19
CA GLU A 52 -18.56 -11.34 -0.38
C GLU A 52 -19.60 -10.56 0.43
N LEU A 53 -19.23 -10.07 1.64
CA LEU A 53 -20.08 -9.18 2.42
C LEU A 53 -20.38 -7.87 1.66
N LEU A 54 -19.37 -7.23 1.08
CA LEU A 54 -19.56 -5.98 0.34
C LEU A 54 -20.51 -6.08 -0.85
N LEU A 55 -20.60 -7.26 -1.46
CA LEU A 55 -21.36 -7.52 -2.68
C LEU A 55 -22.73 -8.17 -2.44
N CYS A 56 -23.00 -8.72 -1.26
CA CYS A 56 -24.21 -9.50 -1.01
C CYS A 56 -25.49 -8.66 -0.84
N ASP A 57 -26.62 -9.32 -1.04
CA ASP A 57 -27.98 -8.82 -0.74
C ASP A 57 -28.50 -9.34 0.60
N GLU A 58 -27.95 -10.44 1.11
CA GLU A 58 -28.15 -10.97 2.46
C GLU A 58 -26.95 -11.86 2.83
N PHE A 59 -26.73 -12.04 4.13
CA PHE A 59 -25.71 -12.96 4.61
C PHE A 59 -26.17 -13.77 5.82
N LYS A 60 -25.66 -15.01 5.94
CA LYS A 60 -25.85 -15.89 7.10
C LYS A 60 -24.51 -16.43 7.53
N ILE A 61 -24.24 -16.40 8.83
CA ILE A 61 -22.97 -16.87 9.40
C ILE A 61 -23.27 -17.86 10.51
N SER A 62 -22.64 -19.03 10.45
CA SER A 62 -22.73 -20.04 11.50
C SER A 62 -21.33 -20.43 11.94
N VAL A 63 -20.90 -19.99 13.11
CA VAL A 63 -19.54 -20.20 13.64
C VAL A 63 -19.56 -20.53 15.13
N ALA A 64 -18.69 -21.41 15.56
CA ALA A 64 -18.64 -21.80 16.96
C ALA A 64 -18.10 -20.66 17.85
N PHE A 65 -17.15 -19.87 17.40
CA PHE A 65 -16.48 -18.86 18.21
C PHE A 65 -16.42 -17.50 17.52
N ILE A 66 -16.73 -16.44 18.29
CA ILE A 66 -16.67 -15.05 17.87
C ILE A 66 -15.87 -14.24 18.88
N THR A 67 -14.82 -13.54 18.41
CA THR A 67 -13.99 -12.66 19.27
C THR A 67 -13.89 -11.25 18.72
N LEU A 68 -13.54 -10.29 19.56
CA LEU A 68 -13.27 -8.90 19.14
C LEU A 68 -12.19 -8.86 18.06
N GLY A 69 -11.12 -9.64 18.19
CA GLY A 69 -10.07 -9.73 17.16
C GLY A 69 -10.56 -10.26 15.81
N GLY A 70 -11.67 -11.01 15.79
CA GLY A 70 -12.32 -11.49 14.56
C GLY A 70 -13.26 -10.48 13.93
N ILE A 71 -14.04 -9.76 14.73
CA ILE A 71 -15.05 -8.83 14.20
C ILE A 71 -14.50 -7.42 13.94
N THR A 72 -13.52 -6.94 14.72
CA THR A 72 -13.00 -5.57 14.60
C THR A 72 -12.61 -5.22 13.16
N PRO A 73 -11.87 -6.05 12.42
CA PRO A 73 -11.55 -5.73 11.04
C PRO A 73 -12.77 -5.67 10.10
N LEU A 74 -13.89 -6.29 10.45
CA LEU A 74 -15.12 -6.29 9.66
C LEU A 74 -16.09 -5.17 10.03
N LEU A 75 -15.85 -4.43 11.13
CA LEU A 75 -16.81 -3.44 11.64
C LEU A 75 -17.15 -2.33 10.64
N GLN A 76 -16.18 -1.88 9.84
CA GLN A 76 -16.44 -0.89 8.79
C GLN A 76 -17.39 -1.44 7.73
N THR A 77 -17.12 -2.63 7.22
CA THR A 77 -17.96 -3.32 6.25
C THR A 77 -19.36 -3.60 6.78
N LEU A 78 -19.47 -4.09 8.02
CA LEU A 78 -20.76 -4.33 8.67
C LEU A 78 -21.58 -3.05 8.85
N LYS A 79 -20.94 -1.92 9.16
CA LYS A 79 -21.57 -0.60 9.23
C LYS A 79 -22.09 -0.11 7.88
N GLU A 80 -21.34 -0.35 6.80
CA GLU A 80 -21.79 -0.06 5.44
C GLU A 80 -22.99 -0.91 5.03
N LEU A 81 -23.01 -2.20 5.43
CA LEU A 81 -24.18 -3.08 5.23
C LEU A 81 -25.40 -2.62 6.03
N GLU A 82 -25.22 -2.15 7.26
CA GLU A 82 -26.29 -1.55 8.05
C GLU A 82 -26.89 -0.33 7.36
N GLN A 83 -26.05 0.61 6.88
CA GLN A 83 -26.50 1.80 6.14
C GLN A 83 -27.26 1.45 4.84
N ARG A 84 -26.88 0.34 4.20
CA ARG A 84 -27.56 -0.18 3.01
C ARG A 84 -28.80 -1.03 3.34
N GLY A 85 -29.06 -1.33 4.61
CA GLY A 85 -30.15 -2.18 5.06
C GLY A 85 -30.04 -3.65 4.66
N ILE A 86 -28.81 -4.17 4.45
CA ILE A 86 -28.56 -5.56 4.05
C ILE A 86 -28.75 -6.49 5.25
N PRO A 87 -29.71 -7.44 5.24
CA PRO A 87 -30.02 -8.27 6.40
C PRO A 87 -28.95 -9.33 6.64
N GLY A 88 -28.60 -9.52 7.90
CA GLY A 88 -27.66 -10.53 8.37
C GLY A 88 -28.21 -11.42 9.47
N GLN A 89 -27.93 -12.71 9.43
CA GLN A 89 -28.22 -13.68 10.48
C GLN A 89 -26.93 -14.32 10.97
N ILE A 90 -26.67 -14.28 12.28
CA ILE A 90 -25.47 -14.86 12.88
C ILE A 90 -25.87 -15.87 13.96
N LEU A 91 -25.39 -17.10 13.82
CA LEU A 91 -25.57 -18.18 14.78
C LEU A 91 -24.22 -18.58 15.38
N THR A 92 -24.09 -18.51 16.69
CA THR A 92 -22.92 -18.98 17.43
C THR A 92 -23.36 -19.98 18.53
N THR A 93 -22.46 -20.38 19.40
CA THR A 93 -22.80 -21.36 20.48
C THR A 93 -22.16 -21.00 21.80
N ASN A 94 -22.77 -21.51 22.88
CA ASN A 94 -22.20 -21.47 24.25
C ASN A 94 -21.14 -22.57 24.46
N TYR A 95 -20.89 -23.43 23.47
CA TYR A 95 -19.91 -24.51 23.57
C TYR A 95 -18.52 -23.95 23.96
N LEU A 96 -17.97 -24.52 25.07
CA LEU A 96 -16.71 -24.09 25.65
C LEU A 96 -16.62 -22.60 26.08
N ASN A 97 -17.66 -21.79 25.93
CA ASN A 97 -17.69 -20.37 26.28
C ASN A 97 -16.46 -19.60 25.77
N PHE A 98 -16.17 -19.69 24.47
CA PHE A 98 -15.06 -18.97 23.81
C PHE A 98 -15.49 -17.69 23.09
N SER A 99 -16.79 -17.54 22.78
CA SER A 99 -17.29 -16.31 22.18
C SER A 99 -17.24 -15.15 23.20
N GLU A 100 -16.66 -14.02 22.80
CA GLU A 100 -16.52 -12.86 23.69
C GLU A 100 -17.83 -12.07 23.79
N PRO A 101 -18.40 -11.85 24.97
CA PRO A 101 -19.63 -11.09 25.13
C PRO A 101 -19.59 -9.71 24.47
N ALA A 102 -18.48 -8.98 24.58
CA ALA A 102 -18.31 -7.68 23.95
C ALA A 102 -18.38 -7.73 22.42
N ALA A 103 -17.92 -8.83 21.79
CA ALA A 103 -18.07 -9.04 20.36
C ALA A 103 -19.51 -9.30 19.95
N LEU A 104 -20.22 -10.11 20.75
CA LEU A 104 -21.64 -10.41 20.52
C LEU A 104 -22.52 -9.15 20.69
N GLU A 105 -22.25 -8.32 21.71
CA GLU A 105 -22.92 -7.03 21.91
C GLU A 105 -22.71 -6.07 20.75
N LYS A 106 -21.49 -5.98 20.20
CA LYS A 106 -21.21 -5.15 19.01
C LYS A 106 -21.97 -5.62 17.78
N LEU A 107 -22.06 -6.92 17.54
CA LEU A 107 -22.82 -7.45 16.43
C LEU A 107 -24.32 -7.21 16.60
N SER A 108 -24.86 -7.43 17.78
CA SER A 108 -26.27 -7.20 18.08
C SER A 108 -26.66 -5.71 18.07
N SER A 109 -25.71 -4.78 18.27
CA SER A 109 -25.97 -3.33 18.17
C SER A 109 -26.24 -2.85 16.75
N LEU A 110 -25.91 -3.64 15.72
CA LEU A 110 -26.19 -3.34 14.32
C LEU A 110 -27.63 -3.72 13.96
N SER A 111 -28.42 -2.74 13.54
CA SER A 111 -29.87 -2.88 13.35
C SER A 111 -30.29 -3.88 12.27
N ASN A 112 -29.37 -4.19 11.33
CA ASN A 112 -29.56 -5.15 10.24
C ASN A 112 -29.16 -6.58 10.59
N ILE A 113 -28.60 -6.85 11.80
CA ILE A 113 -28.12 -8.16 12.20
C ILE A 113 -29.02 -8.76 13.27
N THR A 114 -29.45 -10.01 13.04
CA THR A 114 -30.09 -10.84 14.05
C THR A 114 -29.07 -11.86 14.55
N LEU A 115 -28.84 -11.92 15.85
CA LEU A 115 -27.88 -12.81 16.50
C LEU A 115 -28.60 -13.82 17.39
N LYS A 116 -28.25 -15.10 17.23
CA LYS A 116 -28.70 -16.17 18.11
C LYS A 116 -27.54 -17.00 18.65
N MET A 117 -27.76 -17.61 19.80
CA MET A 117 -26.83 -18.57 20.40
C MET A 117 -27.46 -19.93 20.48
N TYR A 118 -26.81 -20.94 19.90
CA TYR A 118 -27.23 -22.34 20.01
C TYR A 118 -26.74 -22.92 21.35
N ASP A 119 -27.69 -23.35 22.18
CA ASP A 119 -27.41 -24.00 23.46
C ASP A 119 -27.01 -25.46 23.24
N ALA A 120 -25.71 -25.68 23.03
CA ALA A 120 -25.13 -26.99 22.79
C ALA A 120 -25.17 -27.88 24.05
N GLU A 121 -25.18 -27.26 25.24
CA GLU A 121 -25.28 -28.02 26.50
C GLU A 121 -26.71 -28.49 26.76
N GLY A 122 -27.70 -27.65 26.52
CA GLY A 122 -29.13 -28.00 26.69
C GLY A 122 -29.62 -28.98 25.62
N SER A 123 -29.09 -28.94 24.40
CA SER A 123 -29.42 -29.87 23.33
C SER A 123 -28.75 -31.23 23.49
N GLY A 124 -27.59 -31.26 24.13
CA GLY A 124 -26.71 -32.44 24.16
C GLY A 124 -25.99 -32.74 22.84
N ASP A 125 -26.15 -31.87 21.82
CA ASP A 125 -25.52 -31.99 20.51
C ASP A 125 -24.27 -31.06 20.43
N GLY A 126 -23.17 -31.54 19.83
CA GLY A 126 -22.01 -30.75 19.57
C GLY A 126 -22.25 -29.72 18.46
N PHE A 127 -22.04 -28.45 18.74
CA PHE A 127 -22.07 -27.37 17.72
C PHE A 127 -20.68 -26.92 17.38
N HIS A 128 -20.21 -27.17 16.14
CA HIS A 128 -18.86 -26.79 15.70
C HIS A 128 -18.84 -26.37 14.22
N THR A 129 -19.92 -25.75 13.75
CA THR A 129 -20.04 -25.27 12.37
C THR A 129 -19.12 -24.07 12.11
N LYS A 130 -18.66 -23.92 10.86
CA LYS A 130 -17.91 -22.76 10.36
C LYS A 130 -18.30 -22.54 8.92
N GLY A 131 -19.36 -21.77 8.75
CA GLY A 131 -19.96 -21.46 7.45
C GLY A 131 -20.33 -20.00 7.33
N TYR A 132 -19.96 -19.40 6.21
CA TYR A 132 -20.28 -18.04 5.82
C TYR A 132 -21.04 -18.10 4.50
N ILE A 133 -22.29 -17.71 4.48
CA ILE A 133 -23.23 -17.84 3.36
C ILE A 133 -23.61 -16.44 2.90
N PHE A 134 -23.38 -16.15 1.64
CA PHE A 134 -23.70 -14.87 1.02
C PHE A 134 -24.59 -15.10 -0.18
N ARG A 135 -25.65 -14.28 -0.32
CA ARG A 135 -26.52 -14.31 -1.49
C ARG A 135 -26.40 -13.01 -2.26
N LYS A 136 -26.19 -13.10 -3.55
CA LYS A 136 -26.31 -12.02 -4.50
C LYS A 136 -27.27 -12.44 -5.60
N GLU A 137 -28.43 -11.79 -5.67
CA GLU A 137 -29.48 -12.16 -6.62
C GLU A 137 -29.82 -13.66 -6.57
N GLU A 138 -29.50 -14.42 -7.60
CA GLU A 138 -29.75 -15.85 -7.73
C GLU A 138 -28.52 -16.74 -7.47
N ILE A 139 -27.41 -16.14 -6.99
CA ILE A 139 -26.15 -16.85 -6.68
C ILE A 139 -25.92 -16.88 -5.19
N TYR A 140 -25.60 -18.07 -4.69
CA TYR A 140 -24.99 -18.25 -3.38
C TYR A 140 -23.48 -18.42 -3.51
N LYS A 141 -22.74 -17.73 -2.67
CA LYS A 141 -21.32 -17.93 -2.44
C LYS A 141 -21.14 -18.33 -0.98
N ILE A 142 -20.57 -19.49 -0.78
CA ILE A 142 -20.53 -20.11 0.53
C ILE A 142 -19.08 -20.47 0.87
N ILE A 143 -18.56 -19.96 1.97
CA ILE A 143 -17.22 -20.31 2.48
C ILE A 143 -17.41 -21.25 3.66
N ILE A 144 -16.94 -22.49 3.51
CA ILE A 144 -17.00 -23.52 4.55
C ILE A 144 -15.60 -24.10 4.77
N GLY A 145 -15.26 -24.34 6.03
CA GLY A 145 -13.99 -24.98 6.40
C GLY A 145 -13.69 -24.96 7.88
N SER A 146 -12.47 -24.62 8.24
CA SER A 146 -11.98 -24.64 9.62
C SER A 146 -12.11 -23.30 10.35
N SER A 147 -12.39 -22.18 9.66
CA SER A 147 -12.25 -20.83 10.20
C SER A 147 -13.43 -20.36 11.05
N ASN A 148 -13.21 -20.17 12.34
CA ASN A 148 -14.09 -19.39 13.21
C ASN A 148 -13.93 -17.88 12.99
N MET A 149 -14.87 -17.07 13.51
CA MET A 149 -14.78 -15.61 13.49
C MET A 149 -13.87 -15.10 14.62
N THR A 150 -12.62 -15.52 14.57
CA THR A 150 -11.58 -15.14 15.55
C THR A 150 -10.38 -14.52 14.83
N GLY A 151 -9.64 -13.65 15.52
CA GLY A 151 -8.49 -12.98 14.94
C GLY A 151 -7.45 -13.93 14.35
N GLY A 152 -7.14 -15.02 15.04
CA GLY A 152 -6.23 -16.05 14.57
C GLY A 152 -6.72 -16.78 13.34
N ALA A 153 -7.96 -17.29 13.36
CA ALA A 153 -8.52 -18.07 12.25
C ALA A 153 -8.68 -17.23 10.97
N LEU A 154 -9.10 -15.99 11.08
CA LEU A 154 -9.34 -15.17 9.91
C LEU A 154 -8.07 -14.59 9.25
N LYS A 155 -6.95 -14.53 9.98
CA LYS A 155 -5.75 -13.79 9.54
C LYS A 155 -4.44 -14.59 9.56
N ASN A 156 -4.22 -15.45 10.54
CA ASN A 156 -2.88 -15.96 10.85
C ASN A 156 -2.74 -17.48 10.85
N ASN A 157 -3.75 -18.19 11.36
CA ASN A 157 -3.67 -19.64 11.50
C ASN A 157 -3.67 -20.33 10.14
N TYR A 158 -3.11 -21.54 10.07
CA TYR A 158 -3.32 -22.41 8.93
C TYR A 158 -4.77 -22.88 8.91
N GLU A 159 -5.56 -22.26 8.06
CA GLU A 159 -6.97 -22.56 7.88
C GLU A 159 -7.24 -23.02 6.46
N TRP A 160 -8.05 -24.05 6.34
CA TRP A 160 -8.47 -24.58 5.04
C TRP A 160 -9.95 -24.40 4.89
N ASN A 161 -10.33 -23.61 3.88
CA ASN A 161 -11.72 -23.40 3.53
C ASN A 161 -11.90 -23.55 2.02
N THR A 162 -13.11 -23.86 1.62
CA THR A 162 -13.51 -23.83 0.22
C THR A 162 -14.61 -22.79 0.02
N LYS A 163 -14.48 -21.99 -1.03
CA LYS A 163 -15.56 -21.13 -1.51
C LYS A 163 -16.35 -21.90 -2.58
N ILE A 164 -17.59 -22.20 -2.28
CA ILE A 164 -18.55 -22.82 -3.16
C ILE A 164 -19.34 -21.70 -3.84
N VAL A 165 -19.51 -21.76 -5.15
CA VAL A 165 -20.37 -20.85 -5.91
C VAL A 165 -21.49 -21.69 -6.52
N SER A 166 -22.74 -21.35 -6.24
CA SER A 166 -23.89 -22.14 -6.66
C SER A 166 -25.09 -21.26 -6.94
N THR A 167 -26.00 -21.70 -7.78
CA THR A 167 -27.29 -21.02 -7.94
C THR A 167 -28.23 -21.39 -6.78
N ILE A 168 -29.27 -20.58 -6.57
CA ILE A 168 -30.32 -20.89 -5.57
C ILE A 168 -31.02 -22.27 -5.82
N ASN A 169 -30.89 -22.82 -7.01
CA ASN A 169 -31.43 -24.12 -7.37
C ASN A 169 -30.42 -25.27 -7.26
N GLY A 170 -29.15 -24.95 -6.96
CA GLY A 170 -28.09 -25.93 -6.79
C GLY A 170 -28.37 -26.83 -5.57
N GLU A 171 -28.15 -28.11 -5.70
CA GLU A 171 -28.46 -29.08 -4.61
C GLU A 171 -27.58 -28.81 -3.37
N ILE A 172 -26.29 -28.55 -3.57
CA ILE A 172 -25.37 -28.34 -2.45
C ILE A 172 -25.69 -27.03 -1.67
N SER A 173 -26.07 -25.95 -2.36
CA SER A 173 -26.50 -24.71 -1.69
C SER A 173 -27.77 -24.90 -0.91
N LYS A 174 -28.77 -25.64 -1.47
CA LYS A 174 -30.01 -25.98 -0.77
C LYS A 174 -29.74 -26.75 0.51
N GLN A 175 -28.92 -27.80 0.43
CA GLN A 175 -28.60 -28.61 1.62
C GLN A 175 -27.95 -27.79 2.72
N ILE A 176 -27.01 -26.89 2.37
CA ILE A 176 -26.32 -26.03 3.35
C ILE A 176 -27.30 -25.03 3.97
N ILE A 177 -28.16 -24.42 3.14
CA ILE A 177 -29.17 -23.46 3.63
C ILE A 177 -30.22 -24.13 4.49
N ASP A 178 -30.73 -25.30 4.07
CA ASP A 178 -31.72 -26.07 4.83
C ASP A 178 -31.14 -26.47 6.21
N GLU A 179 -29.86 -26.84 6.28
CA GLU A 179 -29.18 -27.14 7.54
C GLU A 179 -29.01 -25.89 8.43
N PHE A 180 -28.62 -24.74 7.84
CA PHE A 180 -28.59 -23.49 8.59
C PHE A 180 -29.98 -23.13 9.15
N GLU A 181 -31.02 -23.21 8.33
CA GLU A 181 -32.38 -22.89 8.73
C GLU A 181 -32.90 -23.86 9.81
N ARG A 182 -32.54 -25.16 9.73
CA ARG A 182 -32.84 -26.14 10.74
C ARG A 182 -32.25 -25.77 12.11
N LEU A 183 -30.98 -25.39 12.13
CA LEU A 183 -30.30 -24.94 13.35
C LEU A 183 -30.87 -23.61 13.85
N TRP A 184 -31.13 -22.66 12.95
CA TRP A 184 -31.69 -21.35 13.28
C TRP A 184 -33.07 -21.39 13.91
N LYS A 185 -33.91 -22.32 13.47
CA LYS A 185 -35.28 -22.50 13.96
C LYS A 185 -35.36 -23.53 15.10
N SER A 186 -34.25 -24.09 15.51
CA SER A 186 -34.20 -25.01 16.64
C SER A 186 -34.70 -24.34 17.92
N PRO A 187 -35.42 -25.05 18.82
CA PRO A 187 -35.79 -24.54 20.12
C PRO A 187 -34.57 -24.22 21.01
N TYR A 188 -33.40 -24.74 20.64
CA TYR A 188 -32.14 -24.45 21.31
C TYR A 188 -31.40 -23.22 20.73
N ALA A 189 -31.89 -22.58 19.67
CA ALA A 189 -31.35 -21.34 19.13
C ALA A 189 -31.99 -20.14 19.81
N ILE A 190 -31.37 -19.65 20.87
CA ILE A 190 -31.85 -18.64 21.78
C ILE A 190 -31.50 -17.25 21.22
N ASP A 191 -32.48 -16.32 21.27
CA ASP A 191 -32.30 -14.96 20.84
C ASP A 191 -31.32 -14.17 21.75
N PHE A 192 -30.64 -13.15 21.21
CA PHE A 192 -29.61 -12.43 21.91
C PHE A 192 -30.01 -11.89 23.28
N ASP A 193 -31.14 -11.23 23.36
CA ASP A 193 -31.61 -10.61 24.59
C ASP A 193 -31.94 -11.61 25.71
N ASP A 194 -32.28 -12.83 25.34
CA ASP A 194 -32.68 -13.91 26.27
C ASP A 194 -31.46 -14.61 26.89
N PHE A 195 -30.26 -14.60 26.21
CA PHE A 195 -29.12 -15.38 26.73
C PHE A 195 -27.97 -14.49 27.25
N ILE A 196 -27.84 -13.25 26.81
CA ILE A 196 -26.58 -12.49 26.94
C ILE A 196 -26.17 -12.24 28.39
N GLU A 197 -27.10 -11.94 29.30
CA GLU A 197 -26.76 -11.62 30.70
C GLU A 197 -26.31 -12.87 31.49
N GLU A 198 -26.92 -14.00 31.28
CA GLU A 198 -26.48 -15.27 31.87
C GLU A 198 -25.13 -15.69 31.30
N TYR A 199 -24.96 -15.55 29.99
CA TYR A 199 -23.72 -15.86 29.29
C TYR A 199 -22.54 -15.00 29.77
N LYS A 200 -22.72 -13.71 30.01
CA LYS A 200 -21.70 -12.83 30.56
C LYS A 200 -21.21 -13.31 31.93
N GLN A 201 -22.13 -13.66 32.80
CA GLN A 201 -21.77 -14.16 34.13
C GLN A 201 -20.94 -15.45 34.04
N ARG A 202 -21.39 -16.37 33.24
CA ARG A 202 -20.71 -17.65 33.01
C ARG A 202 -19.34 -17.48 32.36
N TYR A 203 -19.24 -16.63 31.33
CA TYR A 203 -17.99 -16.30 30.65
C TYR A 203 -16.95 -15.74 31.62
N ARG A 204 -17.32 -14.81 32.51
CA ARG A 204 -16.42 -14.24 33.53
C ARG A 204 -15.84 -15.31 34.45
N ILE A 205 -16.68 -16.23 34.92
CA ILE A 205 -16.25 -17.31 35.82
C ILE A 205 -15.23 -18.23 35.10
N ILE A 206 -15.57 -18.65 33.90
CA ILE A 206 -14.71 -19.57 33.12
C ILE A 206 -13.41 -18.88 32.69
N LYS A 207 -13.47 -17.61 32.30
CA LYS A 207 -12.28 -16.81 32.00
C LYS A 207 -11.34 -16.74 33.19
N HIS A 208 -11.86 -16.43 34.35
CA HIS A 208 -11.08 -16.36 35.60
C HIS A 208 -10.46 -17.73 35.94
N GLN A 209 -11.18 -18.81 35.81
CA GLN A 209 -10.65 -20.18 36.02
C GLN A 209 -9.51 -20.49 35.04
N ARG A 210 -9.62 -20.11 33.77
CA ARG A 210 -8.56 -20.28 32.78
C ARG A 210 -7.32 -19.43 33.07
N GLU A 211 -7.50 -18.21 33.56
CA GLU A 211 -6.40 -17.34 33.99
C GLU A 211 -5.63 -17.93 35.16
N ILE A 212 -6.33 -18.50 36.17
CA ILE A 212 -5.72 -19.21 37.28
C ILE A 212 -4.95 -20.46 36.79
N ALA A 213 -5.56 -21.26 35.93
CA ALA A 213 -4.91 -22.46 35.39
C ALA A 213 -3.66 -22.14 34.56
N LYS A 214 -3.64 -21.03 33.85
CA LYS A 214 -2.44 -20.53 33.15
C LYS A 214 -1.33 -20.08 34.11
N GLN A 215 -1.65 -19.53 35.27
CA GLN A 215 -0.69 -19.12 36.30
C GLN A 215 -0.07 -20.33 37.00
N GLU A 216 -0.80 -21.44 37.11
CA GLU A 216 -0.29 -22.70 37.70
C GLU A 216 0.58 -23.55 36.76
N GLU A 217 0.53 -23.31 35.43
CA GLU A 217 1.49 -23.94 34.51
C GLU A 217 2.88 -23.34 34.74
N THR A 218 3.63 -24.04 35.51
CA THR A 218 4.97 -23.79 36.04
C THR A 218 5.87 -23.12 35.01
N VAL A 219 6.30 -21.95 35.34
CA VAL A 219 7.35 -21.14 34.75
C VAL A 219 8.65 -21.94 34.65
N SER A 220 8.98 -22.51 33.51
CA SER A 220 10.30 -23.07 33.28
C SER A 220 11.31 -21.92 33.08
N ILE A 221 12.45 -22.01 33.79
CA ILE A 221 13.57 -21.04 33.73
C ILE A 221 14.07 -20.77 32.30
N GLU A 222 13.88 -21.70 31.37
CA GLU A 222 14.22 -21.54 29.95
C GLU A 222 13.32 -20.56 29.18
N LYS A 223 12.09 -20.31 29.63
CA LYS A 223 11.20 -19.31 29.04
C LYS A 223 11.63 -17.86 29.29
N TYR A 224 12.51 -17.58 30.24
CA TYR A 224 13.00 -16.24 30.60
C TYR A 224 14.25 -15.79 29.85
N ARG A 225 14.92 -16.63 29.07
CA ARG A 225 16.02 -16.16 28.20
C ARG A 225 15.43 -15.45 26.99
N LEU A 226 15.53 -14.12 26.96
CA LEU A 226 15.24 -13.31 25.78
C LEU A 226 16.07 -13.82 24.60
N LYS A 227 15.38 -14.28 23.54
CA LYS A 227 16.00 -14.72 22.29
C LYS A 227 15.85 -13.62 21.23
N PRO A 228 16.89 -13.37 20.42
CA PRO A 228 16.79 -12.42 19.33
C PRO A 228 15.78 -12.89 18.27
N ASN A 229 15.01 -11.95 17.73
CA ASN A 229 14.07 -12.18 16.62
C ASN A 229 14.82 -12.25 15.25
N SER A 230 14.10 -12.53 14.15
CA SER A 230 14.67 -12.67 12.80
C SER A 230 15.48 -11.44 12.36
N MET A 231 14.94 -10.26 12.56
CA MET A 231 15.61 -8.98 12.25
C MET A 231 16.93 -8.83 13.04
N GLN A 232 16.87 -9.11 14.34
CA GLN A 232 18.02 -8.98 15.24
C GLN A 232 19.14 -9.97 14.86
N VAL A 233 18.78 -11.19 14.50
CA VAL A 233 19.74 -12.19 13.99
C VAL A 233 20.38 -11.73 12.68
N GLY A 234 19.58 -11.27 11.72
CA GLY A 234 20.07 -10.75 10.44
C GLY A 234 20.99 -9.55 10.62
N PHE A 235 20.59 -8.62 11.48
CA PHE A 235 21.38 -7.44 11.84
C PHE A 235 22.75 -7.82 12.45
N ILE A 236 22.78 -8.69 13.47
CA ILE A 236 24.03 -9.14 14.12
C ILE A 236 24.96 -9.81 13.12
N THR A 237 24.41 -10.66 12.26
CA THR A 237 25.17 -11.37 11.22
C THR A 237 25.85 -10.41 10.26
N ASN A 238 25.12 -9.40 9.78
CA ASN A 238 25.65 -8.41 8.84
C ASN A 238 26.61 -7.43 9.53
N LEU A 239 26.33 -7.02 10.77
CA LEU A 239 27.24 -6.17 11.54
C LEU A 239 28.59 -6.87 11.76
N ARG A 240 28.58 -8.18 12.02
CA ARG A 240 29.82 -8.99 12.12
C ARG A 240 30.60 -8.98 10.80
N LYS A 241 29.94 -9.07 9.65
CA LYS A 241 30.59 -8.96 8.33
C LYS A 241 31.24 -7.60 8.12
N ILE A 242 30.57 -6.52 8.48
CA ILE A 242 31.07 -5.14 8.39
C ILE A 242 32.32 -4.97 9.25
N ILE A 243 32.30 -5.44 10.50
CA ILE A 243 33.45 -5.43 11.41
C ILE A 243 34.62 -6.22 10.83
N ASN A 244 34.37 -7.44 10.33
CA ASN A 244 35.38 -8.29 9.73
C ASN A 244 36.00 -7.70 8.45
N ALA A 245 35.26 -6.85 7.74
CA ALA A 245 35.75 -6.07 6.60
C ALA A 245 36.64 -4.87 7.02
N GLY A 246 36.78 -4.61 8.32
CA GLY A 246 37.57 -3.50 8.85
C GLY A 246 36.85 -2.16 8.93
N GLU A 247 35.56 -2.13 8.65
CA GLU A 247 34.74 -0.94 8.75
C GLU A 247 34.45 -0.59 10.22
N LYS A 248 34.46 0.70 10.52
CA LYS A 248 34.27 1.23 11.88
C LYS A 248 32.92 1.93 12.10
N ARG A 249 32.05 1.93 11.10
CA ARG A 249 30.76 2.60 11.16
C ARG A 249 29.69 1.71 10.54
N ALA A 250 28.53 1.66 11.15
CA ALA A 250 27.39 0.89 10.64
C ALA A 250 26.07 1.56 11.02
N LEU A 251 25.05 1.40 10.17
CA LEU A 251 23.71 1.94 10.36
C LEU A 251 22.69 0.80 10.40
N LEU A 252 21.83 0.81 11.42
CA LEU A 252 20.61 0.00 11.50
C LEU A 252 19.42 0.87 11.18
N ILE A 253 18.77 0.60 10.06
CA ILE A 253 17.51 1.24 9.66
C ILE A 253 16.37 0.28 10.01
N SER A 254 15.53 0.67 10.96
CA SER A 254 14.51 -0.26 11.45
C SER A 254 13.25 0.48 11.88
N ALA A 255 12.10 0.00 11.40
CA ALA A 255 10.79 0.57 11.71
C ALA A 255 10.58 0.71 13.23
N THR A 256 9.77 1.68 13.64
CA THR A 256 9.41 1.86 15.04
C THR A 256 8.69 0.61 15.55
N GLY A 257 9.02 0.16 16.75
CA GLY A 257 8.38 -1.00 17.37
C GLY A 257 9.04 -2.36 17.12
N THR A 258 10.03 -2.46 16.22
CA THR A 258 10.71 -3.73 15.86
C THR A 258 11.75 -4.19 16.90
N GLY A 259 12.07 -3.36 17.90
CA GLY A 259 13.01 -3.71 18.97
C GLY A 259 14.47 -3.32 18.68
N LYS A 260 14.72 -2.13 18.10
CA LYS A 260 16.08 -1.57 17.85
C LYS A 260 16.99 -1.61 19.09
N THR A 261 16.47 -1.20 20.25
CA THR A 261 17.23 -1.20 21.50
C THR A 261 17.67 -2.60 21.92
N TYR A 262 16.80 -3.60 21.77
CA TYR A 262 17.16 -4.99 22.02
C TYR A 262 18.14 -5.52 20.95
N ALA A 263 17.99 -5.08 19.68
CA ALA A 263 18.92 -5.45 18.62
C ALA A 263 20.35 -5.00 18.96
N SER A 264 20.53 -3.77 19.43
CA SER A 264 21.84 -3.28 19.86
C SER A 264 22.35 -4.04 21.08
N ALA A 265 21.51 -4.30 22.08
CA ALA A 265 21.91 -5.06 23.27
C ALA A 265 22.40 -6.48 22.92
N PHE A 266 21.65 -7.20 22.07
CA PHE A 266 22.06 -8.51 21.59
C PHE A 266 23.35 -8.45 20.76
N ALA A 267 23.50 -7.43 19.90
CA ALA A 267 24.71 -7.24 19.13
C ALA A 267 25.94 -7.00 20.03
N MET A 268 25.81 -6.16 21.06
CA MET A 268 26.89 -5.93 22.03
C MET A 268 27.31 -7.23 22.71
N ARG A 269 26.34 -8.06 23.12
CA ARG A 269 26.59 -9.35 23.77
C ARG A 269 27.25 -10.36 22.82
N GLU A 270 26.70 -10.55 21.64
CA GLU A 270 27.16 -11.57 20.68
C GLU A 270 28.48 -11.21 19.98
N LEU A 271 28.83 -9.93 19.90
CA LEU A 271 30.08 -9.44 19.32
C LEU A 271 31.16 -9.19 20.37
N GLY A 272 30.80 -9.26 21.68
CA GLY A 272 31.74 -9.24 22.79
C GLY A 272 32.34 -7.87 23.09
N PHE A 273 31.63 -6.78 22.81
CA PHE A 273 32.04 -5.44 23.21
C PHE A 273 32.01 -5.29 24.72
N LYS A 274 33.12 -4.84 25.31
CA LYS A 274 33.29 -4.75 26.79
C LYS A 274 32.87 -3.39 27.33
N ARG A 275 33.19 -2.31 26.62
CA ARG A 275 32.88 -0.93 27.01
C ARG A 275 32.02 -0.27 25.94
N VAL A 276 30.80 0.10 26.31
CA VAL A 276 29.79 0.63 25.40
C VAL A 276 29.23 1.94 25.90
N LEU A 277 29.17 2.93 25.02
CA LEU A 277 28.45 4.18 25.26
C LEU A 277 27.17 4.17 24.42
N PHE A 278 26.02 4.37 25.06
CA PHE A 278 24.74 4.50 24.39
C PHE A 278 24.20 5.93 24.53
N LEU A 279 24.08 6.63 23.39
CA LEU A 279 23.66 8.02 23.36
C LEU A 279 22.22 8.13 22.84
N VAL A 280 21.41 8.85 23.59
CA VAL A 280 20.03 9.16 23.25
C VAL A 280 19.76 10.65 23.26
N HIS A 281 18.65 11.05 22.68
CA HIS A 281 18.26 12.46 22.66
C HIS A 281 17.60 12.96 23.98
N ARG A 282 17.02 12.07 24.80
CA ARG A 282 16.28 12.42 26.03
C ARG A 282 16.66 11.53 27.21
N GLY A 283 16.72 12.09 28.42
CA GLY A 283 17.15 11.39 29.63
C GLY A 283 16.27 10.20 30.02
N GLN A 284 14.97 10.28 29.81
CA GLN A 284 14.06 9.16 30.04
C GLN A 284 14.39 7.93 29.18
N LEU A 285 14.79 8.15 27.92
CA LEU A 285 15.22 7.09 27.03
C LEU A 285 16.51 6.41 27.50
N ALA A 286 17.44 7.16 28.08
CA ALA A 286 18.67 6.59 28.66
C ALA A 286 18.34 5.55 29.74
N ARG A 287 17.47 5.91 30.70
CA ARG A 287 17.01 5.00 31.75
C ARG A 287 16.26 3.78 31.22
N GLN A 288 15.42 3.97 30.22
CA GLN A 288 14.65 2.91 29.60
C GLN A 288 15.57 1.95 28.81
N THR A 289 16.56 2.49 28.12
CA THR A 289 17.57 1.70 27.40
C THR A 289 18.41 0.88 28.36
N GLU A 290 18.85 1.49 29.45
CA GLU A 290 19.55 0.78 30.53
C GLU A 290 18.74 -0.41 31.06
N ARG A 291 17.44 -0.21 31.36
CA ARG A 291 16.55 -1.29 31.81
C ARG A 291 16.43 -2.42 30.77
N SER A 292 16.36 -2.06 29.46
CA SER A 292 16.30 -3.04 28.38
C SER A 292 17.60 -3.85 28.26
N TYR A 293 18.75 -3.19 28.42
CA TYR A 293 20.04 -3.85 28.45
C TYR A 293 20.19 -4.76 29.69
N LYS A 294 19.74 -4.33 30.88
CA LYS A 294 19.70 -5.18 32.08
C LYS A 294 18.93 -6.47 31.86
N LYS A 295 17.83 -6.45 31.11
CA LYS A 295 17.08 -7.66 30.76
C LYS A 295 17.87 -8.65 29.88
N VAL A 296 18.78 -8.16 29.03
CA VAL A 296 19.60 -8.98 28.10
C VAL A 296 20.86 -9.51 28.79
N PHE A 297 21.48 -8.68 29.62
CA PHE A 297 22.78 -9.00 30.24
C PHE A 297 22.65 -9.53 31.68
N GLY A 298 21.55 -9.28 32.36
CA GLY A 298 21.47 -9.54 33.80
C GLY A 298 22.51 -8.71 34.56
N ASN A 299 23.31 -9.41 35.40
CA ASN A 299 24.39 -8.81 36.18
C ASN A 299 25.79 -9.10 35.61
N THR A 300 25.90 -9.44 34.32
CA THR A 300 27.18 -9.81 33.70
C THR A 300 28.06 -8.61 33.34
N VAL A 301 27.51 -7.40 33.28
CA VAL A 301 28.20 -6.14 33.03
C VAL A 301 27.65 -5.07 33.98
N THR A 302 28.51 -4.10 34.33
CA THR A 302 28.07 -2.93 35.10
C THR A 302 27.42 -1.90 34.16
N MET A 303 26.33 -1.30 34.61
CA MET A 303 25.60 -0.32 33.83
C MET A 303 25.40 0.95 34.64
N GLY A 304 25.66 2.11 34.01
CA GLY A 304 25.60 3.41 34.68
C GLY A 304 24.98 4.50 33.81
N LEU A 305 24.40 5.50 34.48
CA LEU A 305 23.79 6.68 33.87
C LEU A 305 24.70 7.89 34.05
N VAL A 306 24.84 8.72 33.00
CA VAL A 306 25.53 10.00 33.05
C VAL A 306 24.58 11.10 32.62
N GLY A 307 24.30 12.02 33.55
CA GLY A 307 23.34 13.12 33.38
C GLY A 307 22.10 12.98 34.27
N ALA A 308 21.30 14.04 34.32
CA ALA A 308 20.09 14.13 35.15
C ALA A 308 20.33 13.81 36.65
N GLY A 309 21.47 14.25 37.19
CA GLY A 309 21.86 14.04 38.59
C GLY A 309 22.64 12.74 38.85
N ASN A 310 22.91 11.91 37.82
CA ASN A 310 23.73 10.72 37.93
C ASN A 310 25.09 10.93 37.28
N ASN A 311 26.16 10.45 37.89
CA ASN A 311 27.55 10.59 37.41
C ASN A 311 28.29 9.26 37.54
N GLU A 312 27.74 8.19 36.95
CA GLU A 312 28.28 6.83 37.03
C GLU A 312 29.24 6.56 35.86
N TYR A 313 30.40 7.23 35.88
CA TYR A 313 31.38 7.19 34.77
C TYR A 313 32.15 5.88 34.64
N ASP A 314 32.31 5.10 35.70
CA ASP A 314 33.18 3.89 35.74
C ASP A 314 32.47 2.62 35.26
N ALA A 315 31.19 2.68 34.83
CA ALA A 315 30.44 1.53 34.36
C ALA A 315 30.99 1.00 33.03
N ASP A 316 30.87 -0.32 32.82
CA ASP A 316 31.21 -0.95 31.54
C ASP A 316 30.32 -0.41 30.42
N TYR A 317 29.04 -0.26 30.69
CA TYR A 317 28.04 0.26 29.77
C TYR A 317 27.43 1.55 30.31
N VAL A 318 27.67 2.63 29.60
CA VAL A 318 27.24 3.99 29.99
C VAL A 318 26.10 4.44 29.09
N PHE A 319 25.03 4.93 29.72
CA PHE A 319 23.87 5.49 29.04
C PHE A 319 23.79 6.99 29.32
N ALA A 320 23.78 7.82 28.30
CA ALA A 320 23.78 9.26 28.46
C ALA A 320 22.93 9.99 27.41
N THR A 321 22.57 11.24 27.69
CA THR A 321 22.03 12.10 26.62
C THR A 321 23.16 12.79 25.87
N ILE A 322 22.95 13.05 24.58
CA ILE A 322 23.91 13.81 23.78
C ILE A 322 24.15 15.20 24.34
N GLN A 323 23.12 15.85 24.89
CA GLN A 323 23.21 17.20 25.49
C GLN A 323 24.11 17.21 26.74
N THR A 324 24.03 16.15 27.54
CA THR A 324 24.90 15.98 28.70
C THR A 324 26.34 15.76 28.25
N LEU A 325 26.56 14.76 27.40
CA LEU A 325 27.90 14.34 27.00
C LEU A 325 28.64 15.38 26.12
N ASN A 326 27.91 16.25 25.42
CA ASN A 326 28.48 17.36 24.64
C ASN A 326 29.16 18.45 25.50
N ARG A 327 28.93 18.47 26.84
CA ARG A 327 29.60 19.39 27.76
C ARG A 327 30.98 18.86 28.09
N ASP A 328 31.98 19.73 28.08
CA ASP A 328 33.39 19.36 28.33
C ASP A 328 33.59 18.69 29.69
N GLU A 329 32.84 19.07 30.72
CA GLU A 329 32.87 18.50 32.07
C GLU A 329 32.58 16.99 32.10
N HIS A 330 31.75 16.52 31.17
CA HIS A 330 31.38 15.09 31.03
C HIS A 330 32.18 14.39 29.93
N LEU A 331 32.43 15.07 28.79
CA LEU A 331 33.12 14.52 27.63
C LEU A 331 34.57 14.17 27.97
N LEU A 332 35.26 15.08 28.65
CA LEU A 332 36.69 14.92 29.01
C LEU A 332 36.93 13.97 30.18
N GLN A 333 35.91 13.38 30.78
CA GLN A 333 36.05 12.27 31.72
C GLN A 333 36.51 10.97 31.07
N TYR A 334 36.42 10.89 29.76
CA TYR A 334 36.75 9.70 29.01
C TYR A 334 37.86 9.97 28.00
N GLU A 335 38.82 9.04 27.96
CA GLU A 335 39.82 9.04 26.88
C GLU A 335 39.18 8.74 25.52
N PRO A 336 39.77 9.21 24.40
CA PRO A 336 39.20 9.04 23.08
C PRO A 336 38.90 7.59 22.68
N ASP A 337 39.64 6.63 23.15
CA ASP A 337 39.54 5.17 22.85
C ASP A 337 38.87 4.38 23.97
N HIS A 338 38.28 5.05 24.95
CA HIS A 338 37.70 4.40 26.15
C HIS A 338 36.62 3.39 25.79
N PHE A 339 35.77 3.68 24.81
CA PHE A 339 34.66 2.78 24.42
C PHE A 339 35.00 1.92 23.21
N ASP A 340 34.64 0.63 23.28
CA ASP A 340 34.74 -0.27 22.13
C ASP A 340 33.68 0.02 21.07
N CYS A 341 32.45 0.30 21.52
CA CYS A 341 31.33 0.65 20.64
C CYS A 341 30.56 1.84 21.19
N ILE A 342 30.17 2.75 20.29
CA ILE A 342 29.27 3.87 20.61
C ILE A 342 28.01 3.73 19.77
N CYS A 343 26.88 3.58 20.46
CA CYS A 343 25.55 3.48 19.87
C CYS A 343 24.86 4.84 19.87
N LEU A 344 24.35 5.26 18.72
CA LEU A 344 23.61 6.51 18.55
C LEU A 344 22.16 6.19 18.18
N ASP A 345 21.23 6.42 19.10
CA ASP A 345 19.80 6.27 18.81
C ASP A 345 19.27 7.52 18.12
N GLU A 346 18.25 7.33 17.28
CA GLU A 346 17.70 8.32 16.37
C GLU A 346 18.81 9.02 15.55
N ALA A 347 19.62 8.20 14.87
CA ALA A 347 20.83 8.62 14.16
C ALA A 347 20.59 9.67 13.06
N HIS A 348 19.35 9.94 12.68
CA HIS A 348 19.03 11.05 11.77
C HIS A 348 19.35 12.45 12.38
N HIS A 349 19.58 12.56 13.69
CA HIS A 349 20.05 13.77 14.36
C HIS A 349 21.57 13.94 14.35
N VAL A 350 22.33 12.91 13.97
CA VAL A 350 23.81 12.91 14.01
C VAL A 350 24.46 14.04 13.20
N PRO A 351 23.89 14.54 12.09
CA PRO A 351 24.43 15.72 11.41
C PRO A 351 24.53 16.98 12.28
N ALA A 352 23.80 17.10 13.38
CA ALA A 352 23.85 18.28 14.24
C ALA A 352 25.23 18.45 14.92
N ALA A 353 25.64 19.71 15.11
CA ALA A 353 26.95 20.08 15.66
C ALA A 353 27.26 19.43 17.02
N THR A 354 26.24 19.19 17.86
CA THR A 354 26.40 18.52 19.16
C THR A 354 26.87 17.09 19.03
N TYR A 355 26.34 16.34 18.06
CA TYR A 355 26.77 14.97 17.78
C TYR A 355 28.17 14.96 17.16
N GLN A 356 28.43 15.89 16.22
CA GLN A 356 29.71 15.98 15.54
C GLN A 356 30.86 16.24 16.53
N LYS A 357 30.68 17.09 17.55
CA LYS A 357 31.67 17.31 18.61
C LYS A 357 32.02 16.00 19.33
N VAL A 358 31.02 15.22 19.72
CA VAL A 358 31.23 13.93 20.41
C VAL A 358 31.89 12.92 19.48
N MET A 359 31.48 12.86 18.20
CA MET A 359 32.09 11.97 17.22
C MET A 359 33.54 12.31 16.89
N HIS A 360 33.95 13.59 17.00
CA HIS A 360 35.35 14.00 16.81
C HIS A 360 36.22 13.67 18.02
N HIS A 361 35.65 13.62 19.23
CA HIS A 361 36.40 13.29 20.44
C HIS A 361 36.73 11.79 20.51
N PHE A 362 35.76 10.91 20.24
CA PHE A 362 35.92 9.47 20.45
C PHE A 362 36.41 8.72 19.19
N THR A 363 37.19 7.67 19.42
CA THR A 363 37.70 6.77 18.38
C THR A 363 37.38 5.31 18.68
N PRO A 364 36.11 4.94 18.78
CA PRO A 364 35.71 3.55 19.11
C PRO A 364 36.07 2.58 17.98
N LYS A 365 36.05 1.28 18.29
CA LYS A 365 36.14 0.23 17.28
C LYS A 365 34.95 0.23 16.34
N MET A 366 33.76 0.60 16.86
CA MET A 366 32.52 0.65 16.09
C MET A 366 31.61 1.84 16.51
N TRP A 367 31.19 2.63 15.54
CA TRP A 367 30.04 3.51 15.64
C TRP A 367 28.80 2.84 15.08
N LEU A 368 27.77 2.66 15.89
CA LEU A 368 26.50 2.10 15.49
C LEU A 368 25.38 3.14 15.54
N GLY A 369 24.94 3.58 14.38
CA GLY A 369 23.74 4.42 14.26
C GLY A 369 22.49 3.59 14.14
N MET A 370 21.41 4.04 14.78
CA MET A 370 20.09 3.41 14.67
C MET A 370 19.02 4.45 14.41
N THR A 371 18.17 4.21 13.40
CA THR A 371 17.05 5.11 13.09
C THR A 371 15.93 4.38 12.37
N ALA A 372 14.70 4.87 12.50
CA ALA A 372 13.57 4.45 11.66
C ALA A 372 13.45 5.30 10.39
N THR A 373 14.00 6.51 10.40
CA THR A 373 13.77 7.56 9.41
C THR A 373 15.09 8.23 9.00
N PRO A 374 15.95 7.51 8.27
CA PRO A 374 17.26 8.03 7.86
C PRO A 374 17.17 9.25 6.93
N ASP A 375 16.05 9.39 6.24
CA ASP A 375 15.81 10.48 5.28
C ASP A 375 15.32 11.78 5.95
N LYS A 376 15.02 11.73 7.26
CA LYS A 376 14.65 12.92 8.04
C LYS A 376 15.92 13.76 8.32
N ARG A 377 15.84 15.06 8.05
CA ARG A 377 16.91 16.01 8.31
C ARG A 377 16.43 17.12 9.23
N ASP A 378 17.22 17.43 10.24
CA ASP A 378 16.96 18.55 11.14
C ASP A 378 17.61 19.83 10.65
N ASP A 379 18.62 19.73 9.79
CA ASP A 379 19.27 20.85 9.12
C ASP A 379 19.11 20.73 7.59
N ASN A 380 19.00 21.88 6.92
CA ASN A 380 18.99 21.94 5.46
C ASN A 380 20.41 22.09 4.88
N VAL A 381 21.43 21.65 5.59
CA VAL A 381 22.84 21.78 5.17
C VAL A 381 23.16 20.71 4.15
N GLU A 382 23.49 21.14 2.95
CA GLU A 382 23.91 20.27 1.85
C GLU A 382 25.21 19.53 2.23
N GLY A 383 25.23 18.18 2.12
CA GLY A 383 26.39 17.36 2.46
C GLY A 383 26.33 16.67 3.83
N HIS A 384 25.40 17.02 4.68
CA HIS A 384 25.22 16.35 5.97
C HIS A 384 24.11 15.30 5.88
N ASN A 385 24.43 14.09 5.51
CA ASN A 385 23.46 13.00 5.54
C ASN A 385 23.93 11.84 6.43
N VAL A 386 22.99 11.14 7.03
CA VAL A 386 23.31 10.06 7.96
C VAL A 386 24.02 8.90 7.28
N TYR A 387 23.73 8.62 6.03
CA TYR A 387 24.36 7.53 5.29
C TYR A 387 25.85 7.80 5.08
N GLU A 388 26.22 9.03 4.72
CA GLU A 388 27.60 9.46 4.58
C GLU A 388 28.36 9.37 5.91
N LEU A 389 27.77 9.85 7.00
CA LEU A 389 28.35 9.79 8.33
C LEU A 389 28.61 8.38 8.82
N PHE A 390 27.89 7.40 8.28
CA PHE A 390 28.10 5.96 8.57
C PHE A 390 28.77 5.21 7.40
N ASN A 391 29.50 5.91 6.52
CA ASN A 391 30.25 5.35 5.39
C ASN A 391 29.40 4.48 4.45
N TYR A 392 28.09 4.76 4.34
CA TYR A 392 27.12 3.97 3.57
C TYR A 392 27.03 2.48 4.01
N GLN A 393 27.51 2.15 5.21
CA GLN A 393 27.48 0.80 5.75
C GLN A 393 26.14 0.51 6.44
N ILE A 394 25.19 -0.03 5.70
CA ILE A 394 23.88 -0.43 6.23
C ILE A 394 23.96 -1.88 6.70
N ALA A 395 24.00 -2.08 8.03
CA ALA A 395 24.04 -3.42 8.62
C ALA A 395 22.71 -4.16 8.44
N TYR A 396 21.59 -3.44 8.54
CA TYR A 396 20.28 -4.01 8.25
C TYR A 396 19.26 -2.89 7.98
N GLU A 397 18.33 -3.17 7.06
CA GLU A 397 17.21 -2.27 6.79
C GLU A 397 15.91 -3.07 6.84
N ILE A 398 14.96 -2.66 7.68
CA ILE A 398 13.62 -3.22 7.75
C ILE A 398 12.59 -2.11 7.89
N ARG A 399 11.73 -1.98 6.91
CA ARG A 399 10.64 -0.99 6.87
C ARG A 399 9.35 -1.60 7.44
N LEU A 400 8.31 -0.76 7.58
CA LEU A 400 7.04 -1.13 8.21
C LEU A 400 6.42 -2.40 7.60
N GLN A 401 6.34 -2.47 6.28
CA GLN A 401 5.72 -3.59 5.56
C GLN A 401 6.47 -4.91 5.83
N GLN A 402 7.79 -4.89 5.69
CA GLN A 402 8.62 -6.06 5.97
C GLN A 402 8.55 -6.47 7.45
N ALA A 403 8.50 -5.48 8.36
CA ALA A 403 8.34 -5.76 9.78
C ALA A 403 6.98 -6.42 10.11
N MET A 404 5.94 -6.08 9.36
CA MET A 404 4.64 -6.78 9.43
C MET A 404 4.71 -8.19 8.84
N GLU A 405 5.37 -8.35 7.68
CA GLU A 405 5.60 -9.68 7.07
C GLU A 405 6.33 -10.64 8.00
N GLU A 406 7.30 -10.15 8.76
CA GLU A 406 8.07 -10.92 9.73
C GLU A 406 7.38 -11.04 11.09
N ASN A 407 6.15 -10.56 11.23
CA ASN A 407 5.39 -10.56 12.49
C ASN A 407 6.15 -9.95 13.68
N LEU A 408 6.90 -8.88 13.43
CA LEU A 408 7.67 -8.18 14.48
C LEU A 408 6.81 -7.15 15.22
N LEU A 409 5.72 -6.72 14.63
CA LEU A 409 4.84 -5.68 15.14
C LEU A 409 3.52 -6.27 15.66
N CYS A 410 2.87 -5.52 16.56
CA CYS A 410 1.49 -5.78 16.93
C CYS A 410 0.59 -5.53 15.71
N PRO A 411 -0.32 -6.43 15.37
CA PRO A 411 -1.31 -6.17 14.32
C PRO A 411 -2.10 -4.90 14.60
N PHE A 412 -2.47 -4.19 13.53
CA PHE A 412 -3.34 -3.03 13.66
C PHE A 412 -4.52 -3.07 12.68
N HIS A 413 -5.59 -2.41 13.09
CA HIS A 413 -6.76 -2.17 12.25
C HIS A 413 -6.89 -0.67 12.04
N TYR A 414 -6.59 -0.21 10.84
CA TYR A 414 -6.66 1.19 10.46
C TYR A 414 -8.02 1.48 9.82
N PHE A 415 -8.67 2.53 10.32
CA PHE A 415 -9.93 3.03 9.80
C PHE A 415 -9.79 4.50 9.44
N GLY A 416 -9.83 4.78 8.13
CA GLY A 416 -9.97 6.14 7.61
C GLY A 416 -11.43 6.56 7.69
N ILE A 417 -11.72 7.50 8.58
CA ILE A 417 -13.07 7.94 8.93
C ILE A 417 -13.27 9.37 8.46
N THR A 418 -14.43 9.68 7.92
CA THR A 418 -14.78 11.03 7.54
C THR A 418 -14.85 11.96 8.74
N ASP A 419 -14.03 13.00 8.75
CA ASP A 419 -14.16 14.08 9.75
C ASP A 419 -15.33 15.00 9.37
N ILE A 420 -16.21 15.29 10.34
CA ILE A 420 -17.41 16.11 10.15
C ILE A 420 -17.13 17.61 10.03
N SER A 421 -15.94 18.05 10.38
CA SER A 421 -15.63 19.47 10.61
C SER A 421 -15.41 20.32 9.37
N ILE A 422 -15.49 19.77 8.13
CA ILE A 422 -15.08 20.54 6.94
C ILE A 422 -16.03 20.30 5.77
N ILE A 423 -16.96 21.24 5.58
CA ILE A 423 -17.83 21.32 4.40
C ILE A 423 -17.33 22.38 3.39
N ASP A 424 -16.40 23.28 3.75
CA ASP A 424 -15.93 24.37 2.87
C ASP A 424 -14.41 24.45 2.70
N ASP A 425 -13.98 24.52 1.45
CA ASP A 425 -12.61 24.35 0.93
C ASP A 425 -11.60 25.44 1.27
N ASP A 426 -11.98 26.63 1.75
CA ASP A 426 -11.10 27.82 1.71
C ASP A 426 -10.97 28.65 3.00
N LYS A 427 -11.50 28.20 4.11
CA LYS A 427 -11.30 28.92 5.38
C LYS A 427 -10.31 28.20 6.26
N GLU A 428 -9.27 28.95 6.68
CA GLU A 428 -8.42 28.57 7.81
C GLU A 428 -9.27 27.91 8.90
N ARG A 429 -8.82 26.75 9.37
CA ARG A 429 -9.52 25.94 10.37
C ARG A 429 -9.95 26.80 11.54
N ASP A 430 -11.21 27.14 11.57
CA ASP A 430 -11.77 27.85 12.69
C ASP A 430 -11.68 26.92 13.93
N PHE A 431 -10.94 27.37 14.93
CA PHE A 431 -10.77 26.66 16.21
C PHE A 431 -12.11 26.25 16.82
N SER A 432 -13.17 27.03 16.60
CA SER A 432 -14.52 26.74 17.08
C SER A 432 -15.09 25.46 16.48
N VAL A 433 -14.79 25.18 15.23
CA VAL A 433 -15.24 23.97 14.52
C VAL A 433 -14.45 22.74 14.97
N LEU A 434 -13.12 22.86 15.12
CA LEU A 434 -12.28 21.76 15.56
C LEU A 434 -12.61 21.27 16.98
N THR A 435 -13.25 22.10 17.79
CA THR A 435 -13.57 21.81 19.19
C THR A 435 -15.08 21.85 19.49
N CYS A 436 -15.95 21.82 18.46
CA CYS A 436 -17.40 21.80 18.70
C CYS A 436 -17.85 20.49 19.38
N ASP A 437 -18.99 20.55 20.04
CA ASP A 437 -19.51 19.41 20.81
C ASP A 437 -19.91 18.24 19.90
N GLU A 438 -20.39 18.53 18.70
CA GLU A 438 -20.74 17.54 17.69
C GLU A 438 -19.50 16.73 17.26
N ARG A 439 -18.34 17.39 17.07
CA ARG A 439 -17.11 16.70 16.71
C ARG A 439 -16.59 15.86 17.88
N VAL A 440 -16.64 16.36 19.10
CA VAL A 440 -16.28 15.59 20.30
C VAL A 440 -17.17 14.36 20.44
N LYS A 441 -18.47 14.51 20.26
CA LYS A 441 -19.43 13.40 20.28
C LYS A 441 -19.09 12.38 19.19
N HIS A 442 -18.82 12.82 17.95
CA HIS A 442 -18.43 11.96 16.84
C HIS A 442 -17.15 11.18 17.14
N ILE A 443 -16.11 11.83 17.67
CA ILE A 443 -14.86 11.18 18.06
C ILE A 443 -15.13 10.08 19.10
N VAL A 444 -15.91 10.37 20.13
CA VAL A 444 -16.26 9.43 21.21
C VAL A 444 -17.06 8.24 20.65
N GLU A 445 -18.06 8.50 19.80
CA GLU A 445 -18.86 7.45 19.16
C GLU A 445 -18.00 6.52 18.30
N GLN A 446 -17.11 7.07 17.48
CA GLN A 446 -16.22 6.26 16.65
C GLN A 446 -15.20 5.50 17.51
N ALA A 447 -14.61 6.13 18.52
CA ALA A 447 -13.66 5.48 19.41
C ALA A 447 -14.26 4.28 20.16
N SER A 448 -15.49 4.42 20.65
CA SER A 448 -16.21 3.32 21.28
C SER A 448 -16.68 2.27 20.27
N TYR A 449 -17.17 2.69 19.09
CA TYR A 449 -17.63 1.76 18.05
C TYR A 449 -16.53 0.81 17.59
N TYR A 450 -15.37 1.33 17.20
CA TYR A 450 -14.25 0.49 16.74
C TYR A 450 -13.53 -0.19 17.91
N GLY A 451 -13.57 0.40 19.10
CA GLY A 451 -13.09 -0.18 20.35
C GLY A 451 -11.56 -0.31 20.42
N PHE A 452 -11.11 -1.25 21.22
CA PHE A 452 -9.69 -1.50 21.50
C PHE A 452 -9.50 -2.96 21.94
N SER A 453 -8.26 -3.46 21.94
CA SER A 453 -7.93 -4.73 22.57
C SER A 453 -7.44 -4.54 24.01
N GLY A 454 -7.68 -5.51 24.87
CA GLY A 454 -7.27 -5.47 26.26
C GLY A 454 -8.40 -5.06 27.23
N LYS A 455 -8.05 -4.74 28.49
CA LYS A 455 -9.03 -4.54 29.57
C LYS A 455 -9.67 -3.14 29.58
N ARG A 456 -8.91 -2.11 29.14
CA ARG A 456 -9.37 -0.73 29.06
C ARG A 456 -8.67 -0.01 27.89
N VAL A 457 -9.20 1.14 27.49
CA VAL A 457 -8.55 1.98 26.50
C VAL A 457 -7.27 2.60 27.10
N LYS A 458 -6.19 2.55 26.33
CA LYS A 458 -4.90 3.19 26.58
C LYS A 458 -4.53 3.90 25.28
N GLY A 459 -5.03 5.14 25.12
CA GLY A 459 -5.08 5.79 23.82
C GLY A 459 -4.17 7.00 23.69
N LEU A 460 -3.78 7.30 22.44
CA LEU A 460 -3.11 8.53 22.04
C LEU A 460 -4.01 9.29 21.07
N ILE A 461 -4.12 10.61 21.24
CA ILE A 461 -4.83 11.49 20.31
C ILE A 461 -3.86 12.53 19.77
N PHE A 462 -3.66 12.55 18.44
CA PHE A 462 -2.81 13.53 17.77
C PHE A 462 -3.66 14.67 17.20
N CYS A 463 -3.43 15.89 17.72
CA CYS A 463 -4.16 17.10 17.37
C CYS A 463 -3.34 18.00 16.43
N SER A 464 -4.00 18.95 15.76
CA SER A 464 -3.35 19.90 14.85
C SER A 464 -2.72 21.09 15.56
N SER A 465 -3.19 21.42 16.77
CA SER A 465 -2.64 22.53 17.58
C SER A 465 -2.72 22.26 19.07
N ILE A 466 -1.87 22.96 19.85
CA ILE A 466 -1.85 22.88 21.31
C ILE A 466 -3.21 23.33 21.89
N LYS A 467 -3.77 24.41 21.36
CA LYS A 467 -5.08 24.92 21.80
C LYS A 467 -6.19 23.90 21.58
N GLU A 468 -6.18 23.20 20.44
CA GLU A 468 -7.12 22.12 20.15
C GLU A 468 -6.97 20.97 21.17
N SER A 469 -5.74 20.50 21.42
CA SER A 469 -5.48 19.41 22.35
C SER A 469 -5.96 19.71 23.78
N GLU A 470 -5.72 20.94 24.27
CA GLU A 470 -6.16 21.37 25.60
C GLU A 470 -7.69 21.52 25.70
N ALA A 471 -8.32 22.06 24.64
CA ALA A 471 -9.78 22.21 24.63
C ALA A 471 -10.48 20.85 24.52
N LEU A 472 -10.00 19.95 23.67
CA LEU A 472 -10.55 18.60 23.55
C LEU A 472 -10.36 17.80 24.83
N SER A 473 -9.20 17.88 25.49
CA SER A 473 -8.96 17.20 26.77
C SER A 473 -9.96 17.68 27.82
N ARG A 474 -10.21 19.00 27.96
CA ARG A 474 -11.20 19.53 28.89
C ARG A 474 -12.61 19.02 28.62
N LYS A 475 -13.03 18.95 27.36
CA LYS A 475 -14.35 18.47 26.95
C LYS A 475 -14.50 16.96 27.16
N LEU A 476 -13.49 16.18 26.81
CA LEU A 476 -13.49 14.73 27.06
C LEU A 476 -13.60 14.42 28.56
N ASN A 477 -12.87 15.16 29.41
CA ASN A 477 -12.97 15.01 30.86
C ASN A 477 -14.35 15.36 31.45
N GLN A 478 -15.21 16.01 30.67
CA GLN A 478 -16.62 16.27 31.02
C GLN A 478 -17.58 15.24 30.43
N THR A 479 -17.11 14.45 29.43
CA THR A 479 -17.91 13.47 28.68
C THR A 479 -17.85 12.10 29.36
N ILE A 480 -18.98 11.38 29.37
CA ILE A 480 -19.05 10.01 29.88
C ILE A 480 -18.47 9.07 28.80
N ASN A 481 -17.55 8.22 29.22
CA ASN A 481 -17.04 7.13 28.41
C ASN A 481 -18.13 6.04 28.30
N PRO A 482 -18.63 5.75 27.08
CA PRO A 482 -19.70 4.76 26.88
C PRO A 482 -19.32 3.35 27.36
N ASP A 483 -18.04 2.99 27.29
CA ASP A 483 -17.55 1.65 27.64
C ASP A 483 -17.47 1.40 29.14
N THR A 484 -17.31 2.46 29.94
CA THR A 484 -17.09 2.37 31.42
C THR A 484 -18.19 2.99 32.23
N GLY A 485 -19.03 3.87 31.66
CA GLY A 485 -20.01 4.69 32.35
C GLY A 485 -19.40 5.79 33.26
N LYS A 486 -18.06 5.94 33.26
CA LYS A 486 -17.34 6.98 34.02
C LYS A 486 -16.93 8.12 33.08
N ARG A 487 -16.56 9.27 33.61
CA ARG A 487 -15.96 10.33 32.79
C ARG A 487 -14.60 9.92 32.28
N TYR A 488 -14.27 10.37 31.03
CA TYR A 488 -12.92 10.18 30.52
C TYR A 488 -11.88 10.87 31.41
N ARG A 489 -10.70 10.26 31.46
CA ARG A 489 -9.52 10.78 32.19
C ARG A 489 -8.44 11.05 31.17
N THR A 490 -8.27 12.30 30.78
CA THR A 490 -7.35 12.71 29.72
C THR A 490 -6.43 13.84 30.16
N ILE A 491 -5.26 13.93 29.56
CA ILE A 491 -4.32 15.04 29.72
C ILE A 491 -3.78 15.47 28.34
N ALA A 492 -3.65 16.80 28.17
CA ALA A 492 -2.97 17.36 27.01
C ALA A 492 -1.50 17.66 27.34
N LEU A 493 -0.57 17.05 26.60
CA LEU A 493 0.86 17.27 26.75
C LEU A 493 1.39 18.12 25.60
N ASN A 494 2.17 19.14 25.90
CA ASN A 494 2.83 20.01 24.93
C ASN A 494 4.33 20.13 25.20
N GLY A 495 5.05 20.91 24.40
CA GLY A 495 6.50 21.08 24.50
C GLY A 495 6.99 21.67 25.83
N SER A 496 6.13 22.39 26.56
CA SER A 496 6.46 23.02 27.85
C SER A 496 6.33 22.07 29.03
N ALA A 497 5.71 20.91 28.88
CA ALA A 497 5.57 19.92 29.96
C ALA A 497 6.95 19.41 30.38
N SER A 498 7.17 19.35 31.69
CA SER A 498 8.42 18.84 32.28
C SER A 498 8.60 17.34 32.02
N GLU A 499 9.82 16.84 32.15
CA GLU A 499 10.09 15.40 32.06
C GLU A 499 9.31 14.58 33.09
N THR A 500 9.14 15.14 34.30
CA THR A 500 8.40 14.49 35.38
C THR A 500 6.91 14.37 35.05
N GLU A 501 6.28 15.44 34.58
CA GLU A 501 4.86 15.42 34.14
C GLU A 501 4.61 14.43 33.02
N ARG A 502 5.54 14.35 32.08
CA ARG A 502 5.45 13.37 30.96
C ARG A 502 5.58 11.93 31.47
N ALA A 503 6.57 11.66 32.33
CA ALA A 503 6.78 10.35 32.92
C ALA A 503 5.56 9.88 33.71
N GLU A 504 4.99 10.76 34.53
CA GLU A 504 3.76 10.50 35.30
C GLU A 504 2.56 10.21 34.38
N ALA A 505 2.37 11.01 33.34
CA ALA A 505 1.27 10.79 32.39
C ALA A 505 1.42 9.44 31.65
N PHE A 506 2.63 9.05 31.28
CA PHE A 506 2.89 7.77 30.62
C PHE A 506 2.68 6.57 31.53
N GLU A 507 3.10 6.67 32.78
CA GLU A 507 2.87 5.66 33.79
C GLU A 507 1.35 5.48 34.06
N ARG A 508 0.62 6.56 34.26
CA ARG A 508 -0.83 6.55 34.42
C ARG A 508 -1.58 5.98 33.21
N LEU A 509 -1.07 6.18 31.96
CA LEU A 509 -1.67 5.58 30.78
C LEU A 509 -1.38 4.06 30.71
N ALA A 510 -0.16 3.65 31.05
CA ALA A 510 0.27 2.25 31.01
C ALA A 510 -0.39 1.37 32.07
N THR A 511 -0.68 1.92 33.26
CA THR A 511 -1.14 1.17 34.44
C THR A 511 -2.63 0.84 34.35
N ASP A 512 -3.04 -0.31 34.87
CA ASP A 512 -4.45 -0.71 34.98
C ASP A 512 -5.11 -0.14 36.25
N GLU A 513 -6.45 -0.22 36.36
CA GLU A 513 -7.18 0.33 37.50
C GLU A 513 -6.75 -0.34 38.82
N GLY A 514 -6.43 0.45 39.81
CA GLY A 514 -6.03 0.00 41.16
C GLY A 514 -4.55 -0.33 41.34
N GLU A 515 -3.71 -0.17 40.29
CA GLU A 515 -2.30 -0.54 40.33
C GLU A 515 -1.32 0.64 40.34
N THR A 516 -1.79 1.89 40.42
CA THR A 516 -0.92 3.08 40.51
C THR A 516 -0.27 3.19 41.89
N GLU A 517 1.07 3.26 41.94
CA GLU A 517 1.85 3.33 43.18
C GLU A 517 1.49 4.55 44.04
N ASP A 518 1.08 5.65 43.44
CA ASP A 518 0.74 6.92 44.13
C ASP A 518 -0.77 7.13 44.37
N GLY A 519 -1.61 6.13 44.08
CA GLY A 519 -3.08 6.26 44.21
C GLY A 519 -3.73 7.20 43.18
N LYS A 520 -3.01 7.63 42.15
CA LYS A 520 -3.53 8.46 41.07
C LYS A 520 -4.33 7.61 40.09
N GLU A 521 -5.45 8.15 39.61
CA GLU A 521 -6.28 7.44 38.64
C GLU A 521 -5.55 7.26 37.29
N PRO A 522 -5.68 6.09 36.62
CA PRO A 522 -5.15 5.85 35.30
C PRO A 522 -5.77 6.77 34.26
N LEU A 523 -5.02 7.08 33.18
CA LEU A 523 -5.50 7.90 32.05
C LEU A 523 -6.06 7.03 30.94
N ASP A 524 -7.13 7.46 30.29
CA ASP A 524 -7.69 6.84 29.11
C ASP A 524 -7.00 7.33 27.84
N TYR A 525 -6.70 8.65 27.75
CA TYR A 525 -5.98 9.22 26.62
C TYR A 525 -4.97 10.30 27.03
N ILE A 526 -3.88 10.33 26.23
CA ILE A 526 -2.97 11.48 26.20
C ILE A 526 -3.15 12.18 24.86
N LEU A 527 -3.43 13.49 24.89
CA LEU A 527 -3.55 14.33 23.71
C LEU A 527 -2.24 15.07 23.45
N SER A 528 -1.80 15.16 22.20
CA SER A 528 -0.55 15.84 21.84
C SER A 528 -0.55 16.32 20.39
N VAL A 529 0.34 17.27 20.08
CA VAL A 529 0.58 17.74 18.71
C VAL A 529 1.80 17.06 18.10
N GLU A 530 2.98 17.25 18.69
CA GLU A 530 4.25 16.75 18.15
C GLU A 530 5.12 16.01 19.16
N ILE A 531 4.90 16.26 20.45
CA ILE A 531 5.80 15.78 21.50
C ILE A 531 5.90 14.26 21.58
N LEU A 532 4.89 13.55 21.09
CA LEU A 532 4.82 12.09 21.06
C LEU A 532 5.34 11.49 19.73
N ASN A 533 5.80 12.32 18.78
CA ASN A 533 6.36 11.81 17.53
C ASN A 533 7.66 11.03 17.73
N GLU A 534 8.46 11.41 18.74
CA GLU A 534 9.75 10.79 19.07
C GLU A 534 9.92 10.58 20.56
N GLY A 535 10.69 9.57 20.92
CA GLY A 535 11.16 9.39 22.29
C GLY A 535 10.15 8.91 23.34
N VAL A 536 8.98 8.43 22.93
CA VAL A 536 7.95 7.89 23.82
C VAL A 536 7.83 6.38 23.61
N ASP A 537 7.90 5.61 24.67
CA ASP A 537 7.77 4.15 24.67
C ASP A 537 6.66 3.71 25.63
N ILE A 538 5.43 3.69 25.12
CA ILE A 538 4.29 3.14 25.84
C ILE A 538 3.82 1.92 25.03
N VAL A 539 4.26 0.74 25.43
CA VAL A 539 3.98 -0.51 24.69
C VAL A 539 2.51 -0.91 24.78
N GLU A 540 1.80 -0.45 25.82
CA GLU A 540 0.42 -0.79 26.14
C GLU A 540 -0.61 -0.05 25.29
N VAL A 541 -0.22 0.98 24.53
CA VAL A 541 -1.15 1.73 23.66
C VAL A 541 -1.92 0.79 22.75
N ASN A 542 -3.26 0.82 22.84
CA ASN A 542 -4.17 -0.06 22.11
C ASN A 542 -5.15 0.69 21.19
N GLN A 543 -5.17 2.03 21.28
CA GLN A 543 -5.94 2.87 20.36
C GLN A 543 -5.16 4.15 20.02
N VAL A 544 -5.15 4.54 18.74
CA VAL A 544 -4.53 5.78 18.27
C VAL A 544 -5.55 6.55 17.45
N ILE A 545 -5.76 7.81 17.76
CA ILE A 545 -6.69 8.72 17.08
C ILE A 545 -5.90 9.86 16.44
N MET A 546 -6.07 10.04 15.15
CA MET A 546 -5.42 11.09 14.36
C MET A 546 -6.47 12.12 13.95
N LEU A 547 -6.36 13.34 14.47
CA LEU A 547 -7.26 14.47 14.19
C LEU A 547 -6.59 15.56 13.33
N ARG A 548 -5.40 15.29 12.82
CA ARG A 548 -4.62 16.23 12.02
C ARG A 548 -4.32 15.67 10.62
N PRO A 549 -4.19 16.54 9.59
CA PRO A 549 -3.79 16.07 8.27
C PRO A 549 -2.37 15.50 8.30
N THR A 550 -2.17 14.45 7.54
CA THR A 550 -0.85 13.91 7.26
C THR A 550 -0.06 14.89 6.40
N GLN A 551 0.99 15.47 6.96
CA GLN A 551 1.89 16.39 6.24
C GLN A 551 3.10 15.68 5.64
N SER A 552 3.47 14.53 6.21
CA SER A 552 4.60 13.73 5.78
C SER A 552 4.34 12.25 6.07
N PRO A 553 4.61 11.34 5.11
CA PRO A 553 4.54 9.91 5.36
C PRO A 553 5.41 9.45 6.54
N ILE A 554 6.56 10.13 6.75
CA ILE A 554 7.48 9.82 7.85
C ILE A 554 6.82 10.08 9.21
N VAL A 555 6.25 11.26 9.39
CA VAL A 555 5.58 11.64 10.65
C VAL A 555 4.36 10.75 10.90
N PHE A 556 3.61 10.43 9.85
CA PHE A 556 2.47 9.51 9.94
C PHE A 556 2.89 8.13 10.47
N ILE A 557 3.94 7.54 9.88
CA ILE A 557 4.47 6.23 10.31
C ILE A 557 5.04 6.29 11.73
N GLN A 558 5.66 7.39 12.14
CA GLN A 558 6.15 7.57 13.51
C GLN A 558 5.01 7.59 14.53
N GLN A 559 3.92 8.27 14.23
CA GLN A 559 2.73 8.31 15.09
C GLN A 559 2.01 6.97 15.17
N LEU A 560 1.78 6.35 14.02
CA LEU A 560 1.22 5.02 13.91
C LEU A 560 2.06 4.00 14.69
N GLY A 561 3.38 4.06 14.54
CA GLY A 561 4.34 3.16 15.17
C GLY A 561 4.32 3.16 16.71
N ARG A 562 3.75 4.21 17.35
CA ARG A 562 3.62 4.26 18.81
C ARG A 562 2.72 3.15 19.35
N GLY A 563 1.67 2.80 18.62
CA GLY A 563 0.79 1.69 18.99
C GLY A 563 1.27 0.31 18.54
N LEU A 564 2.28 0.20 17.65
CA LEU A 564 2.60 -1.06 17.01
C LEU A 564 3.53 -2.00 17.81
N ARG A 565 3.87 -1.67 19.04
CA ARG A 565 4.65 -2.58 19.89
C ARG A 565 3.79 -3.69 20.46
N LYS A 566 4.36 -4.90 20.53
CA LYS A 566 3.71 -6.03 21.19
C LYS A 566 3.77 -5.87 22.70
N ALA A 567 2.64 -6.08 23.36
CA ALA A 567 2.53 -6.12 24.83
C ALA A 567 1.65 -7.29 25.25
N GLU A 568 1.84 -7.74 26.49
CA GLU A 568 1.00 -8.79 27.06
C GLU A 568 -0.45 -8.31 27.17
N GLY A 569 -1.41 -9.15 26.79
CA GLY A 569 -2.84 -8.81 26.78
C GLY A 569 -3.29 -7.87 25.66
N LYS A 570 -2.40 -7.47 24.75
CA LYS A 570 -2.71 -6.65 23.58
C LYS A 570 -2.64 -7.49 22.30
N GLU A 571 -3.79 -7.77 21.71
CA GLU A 571 -3.88 -8.57 20.48
C GLU A 571 -3.71 -7.73 19.22
N PHE A 572 -4.23 -6.49 19.24
CA PHE A 572 -4.17 -5.55 18.12
C PHE A 572 -4.27 -4.11 18.62
N VAL A 573 -4.02 -3.19 17.70
CA VAL A 573 -4.22 -1.74 17.90
C VAL A 573 -5.28 -1.25 16.94
N VAL A 574 -6.18 -0.41 17.40
CA VAL A 574 -7.13 0.31 16.56
C VAL A 574 -6.58 1.70 16.26
N ILE A 575 -6.56 2.06 14.98
CA ILE A 575 -6.11 3.36 14.50
C ILE A 575 -7.27 4.04 13.79
N LEU A 576 -7.69 5.16 14.33
CA LEU A 576 -8.78 5.99 13.78
C LEU A 576 -8.17 7.25 13.18
N ASP A 577 -8.25 7.41 11.89
CA ASP A 577 -7.76 8.59 11.18
C ASP A 577 -8.93 9.39 10.62
N PHE A 578 -9.15 10.59 11.19
CA PHE A 578 -10.24 11.47 10.83
C PHE A 578 -9.85 12.31 9.61
N ILE A 579 -10.26 11.85 8.42
CA ILE A 579 -9.89 12.40 7.14
C ILE A 579 -10.79 13.56 6.75
N GLY A 580 -10.24 14.78 6.81
CA GLY A 580 -10.85 15.99 6.30
C GLY A 580 -10.66 16.17 4.79
N ASN A 581 -11.06 17.32 4.26
CA ASN A 581 -10.86 17.67 2.85
C ASN A 581 -9.47 18.34 2.64
N TYR A 582 -8.42 17.54 2.60
CA TYR A 582 -7.04 18.02 2.47
C TYR A 582 -6.43 17.64 1.14
N ASN A 583 -5.72 18.57 0.52
CA ASN A 583 -5.04 18.35 -0.76
C ASN A 583 -3.93 17.29 -0.71
N ASN A 584 -3.44 16.94 0.47
CA ASN A 584 -2.37 15.97 0.68
C ASN A 584 -2.82 14.61 1.24
N ASN A 585 -4.12 14.30 1.21
CA ASN A 585 -4.64 13.00 1.65
C ASN A 585 -4.01 11.82 0.90
N PHE A 586 -3.47 12.02 -0.31
CA PHE A 586 -2.73 11.01 -1.05
C PHE A 586 -1.47 10.50 -0.31
N MET A 587 -0.97 11.24 0.67
CA MET A 587 0.18 10.81 1.48
C MET A 587 -0.15 9.64 2.42
N ILE A 588 -1.42 9.50 2.82
CA ILE A 588 -1.88 8.40 3.69
C ILE A 588 -1.64 7.03 3.03
N PRO A 589 -2.18 6.75 1.84
CA PRO A 589 -1.91 5.47 1.18
C PRO A 589 -0.44 5.27 0.81
N ILE A 590 0.32 6.31 0.47
CA ILE A 590 1.77 6.21 0.24
C ILE A 590 2.50 5.77 1.52
N ALA A 591 2.15 6.35 2.66
CA ALA A 591 2.75 6.00 3.95
C ALA A 591 2.42 4.55 4.36
N LEU A 592 1.16 4.14 4.19
CA LEU A 592 0.67 2.81 4.57
C LEU A 592 1.18 1.71 3.63
N SER A 593 1.23 1.96 2.32
CA SER A 593 1.75 1.00 1.34
C SER A 593 3.27 0.93 1.30
N GLY A 594 3.95 2.02 1.66
CA GLY A 594 5.39 2.16 1.45
C GLY A 594 5.79 2.35 -0.02
N ASP A 595 4.84 2.46 -0.93
CA ASP A 595 5.08 2.69 -2.36
C ASP A 595 5.40 4.18 -2.60
N ARG A 596 6.67 4.46 -2.87
CA ARG A 596 7.18 5.80 -3.16
C ARG A 596 7.29 6.10 -4.65
N THR A 597 6.75 5.25 -5.51
CA THR A 597 6.79 5.47 -6.97
C THR A 597 5.95 6.67 -7.40
N TYR A 598 5.04 7.12 -6.52
CA TYR A 598 4.05 8.17 -6.80
C TYR A 598 3.19 7.84 -8.04
N ASN A 599 2.96 6.54 -8.26
CA ASN A 599 2.06 6.09 -9.30
C ASN A 599 0.61 6.22 -8.83
N LYS A 600 -0.17 7.09 -9.48
CA LYS A 600 -1.57 7.36 -9.10
C LYS A 600 -2.41 6.09 -9.07
N ASP A 601 -2.17 5.16 -9.98
CA ASP A 601 -2.95 3.92 -10.03
C ASP A 601 -2.60 2.96 -8.92
N ASN A 602 -1.30 2.85 -8.58
CA ASN A 602 -0.89 2.06 -7.41
C ASN A 602 -1.53 2.60 -6.14
N ILE A 603 -1.56 3.93 -5.98
CA ILE A 603 -2.20 4.58 -4.84
C ILE A 603 -3.70 4.29 -4.81
N ARG A 604 -4.40 4.42 -5.94
CA ARG A 604 -5.85 4.16 -6.02
C ARG A 604 -6.18 2.70 -5.77
N ARG A 605 -5.41 1.78 -6.37
CA ARG A 605 -5.55 0.33 -6.12
C ARG A 605 -5.33 -0.01 -4.65
N PHE A 606 -4.30 0.53 -4.03
CA PHE A 606 -4.06 0.32 -2.61
C PHE A 606 -5.24 0.77 -1.74
N VAL A 607 -5.87 1.90 -2.05
CA VAL A 607 -7.05 2.42 -1.33
C VAL A 607 -8.27 1.51 -1.54
N LEU A 608 -8.44 0.91 -2.72
CA LEU A 608 -9.53 -0.02 -3.01
C LEU A 608 -9.29 -1.40 -2.41
N GLU A 609 -8.09 -1.93 -2.58
CA GLU A 609 -7.72 -3.28 -2.13
C GLU A 609 -7.44 -3.34 -0.60
N GLY A 610 -7.11 -2.20 0.01
CA GLY A 610 -6.97 -2.01 1.47
C GLY A 610 -6.35 -3.19 2.21
N GLY A 611 -7.17 -3.90 2.95
CA GLY A 611 -6.76 -5.03 3.77
C GLY A 611 -6.20 -6.24 3.01
N ARG A 612 -6.42 -6.37 1.69
CA ARG A 612 -5.91 -7.48 0.86
C ARG A 612 -4.41 -7.36 0.58
N VAL A 613 -3.89 -6.14 0.48
CA VAL A 613 -2.51 -5.88 0.03
C VAL A 613 -1.53 -5.77 1.19
N ILE A 614 -2.02 -5.44 2.39
CA ILE A 614 -1.14 -5.33 3.56
C ILE A 614 -0.72 -6.70 4.06
N PRO A 615 0.59 -6.94 4.19
CA PRO A 615 1.10 -8.19 4.76
C PRO A 615 0.75 -8.29 6.26
N GLY A 616 0.76 -9.51 6.78
CA GLY A 616 0.49 -9.77 8.18
C GLY A 616 -1.00 -9.75 8.56
N ALA A 617 -1.27 -9.63 9.85
CA ALA A 617 -2.63 -9.66 10.41
C ALA A 617 -3.32 -8.29 10.45
N SER A 618 -2.67 -7.25 9.94
CA SER A 618 -3.20 -5.88 9.90
C SER A 618 -4.24 -5.70 8.79
N THR A 619 -5.12 -4.72 8.94
CA THR A 619 -6.12 -4.35 7.94
C THR A 619 -6.21 -2.84 7.80
N ILE A 620 -6.64 -2.39 6.62
CA ILE A 620 -6.87 -0.98 6.31
C ILE A 620 -8.25 -0.85 5.66
N HIS A 621 -9.04 0.06 6.19
CA HIS A 621 -10.37 0.38 5.70
C HIS A 621 -10.54 1.89 5.60
N PHE A 622 -11.21 2.33 4.54
CA PHE A 622 -11.61 3.72 4.36
C PHE A 622 -13.12 3.76 4.15
N ASP A 623 -13.82 4.64 4.84
CA ASP A 623 -15.23 4.86 4.52
C ASP A 623 -15.40 5.49 3.12
N VAL A 624 -16.60 5.44 2.59
CA VAL A 624 -16.91 5.87 1.22
C VAL A 624 -16.48 7.32 0.95
N ILE A 625 -16.72 8.22 1.91
CA ILE A 625 -16.39 9.64 1.75
C ILE A 625 -14.89 9.87 1.85
N SER A 626 -14.21 9.22 2.80
CA SER A 626 -12.75 9.29 2.93
C SER A 626 -12.05 8.77 1.67
N ARG A 627 -12.53 7.67 1.08
CA ARG A 627 -12.07 7.16 -0.23
C ARG A 627 -12.19 8.22 -1.33
N LYS A 628 -13.36 8.86 -1.44
CA LYS A 628 -13.59 9.95 -2.42
C LYS A 628 -12.62 11.12 -2.19
N ARG A 629 -12.39 11.53 -0.94
CA ARG A 629 -11.46 12.61 -0.59
C ARG A 629 -10.02 12.25 -0.95
N ILE A 630 -9.59 11.00 -0.71
CA ILE A 630 -8.26 10.53 -1.11
C ILE A 630 -8.13 10.51 -2.64
N PHE A 631 -9.14 10.00 -3.37
CA PHE A 631 -9.11 9.98 -4.83
C PHE A 631 -9.05 11.40 -5.42
N ALA A 632 -9.86 12.32 -4.93
CA ALA A 632 -9.80 13.73 -5.35
C ALA A 632 -8.42 14.34 -5.09
N SER A 633 -7.82 14.04 -3.94
CA SER A 633 -6.45 14.47 -3.61
C SER A 633 -5.41 13.87 -4.57
N VAL A 634 -5.52 12.58 -4.92
CA VAL A 634 -4.64 11.91 -5.90
C VAL A 634 -4.80 12.53 -7.29
N ASP A 635 -6.03 12.80 -7.71
CA ASP A 635 -6.32 13.35 -9.03
C ASP A 635 -5.73 14.77 -9.20
N ASN A 636 -5.84 15.59 -8.15
CA ASN A 636 -5.32 16.96 -8.13
C ASN A 636 -3.80 17.05 -7.89
N ALA A 637 -3.17 15.99 -7.36
CA ALA A 637 -1.74 16.00 -7.07
C ALA A 637 -0.88 16.01 -8.33
N ASN A 638 0.11 16.91 -8.35
CA ASN A 638 1.11 16.97 -9.42
C ASN A 638 2.38 16.22 -9.01
N PHE A 639 2.45 14.92 -9.30
CA PHE A 639 3.63 14.10 -9.01
C PHE A 639 4.81 14.29 -9.98
N SER A 640 4.64 15.11 -11.02
CA SER A 640 5.73 15.54 -11.90
C SER A 640 6.29 16.91 -11.51
N ASP A 641 6.01 17.39 -10.29
CA ASP A 641 6.58 18.64 -9.76
C ASP A 641 8.09 18.49 -9.59
N ILE A 642 8.81 19.50 -10.06
CA ILE A 642 10.28 19.59 -9.98
C ILE A 642 10.78 19.51 -8.54
N LYS A 643 10.06 20.07 -7.58
CA LYS A 643 10.44 20.04 -6.16
C LYS A 643 10.42 18.59 -5.65
N LEU A 644 9.35 17.87 -5.93
CA LEU A 644 9.20 16.46 -5.56
C LEU A 644 10.27 15.58 -6.23
N ILE A 645 10.51 15.79 -7.54
CA ILE A 645 11.54 15.08 -8.29
C ILE A 645 12.92 15.28 -7.67
N LYS A 646 13.27 16.54 -7.35
CA LYS A 646 14.55 16.88 -6.72
C LYS A 646 14.71 16.23 -5.34
N GLU A 647 13.67 16.27 -4.52
CA GLU A 647 13.68 15.69 -3.18
C GLU A 647 13.94 14.18 -3.25
N ASN A 648 13.19 13.46 -4.08
CA ASN A 648 13.38 12.01 -4.25
C ASN A 648 14.74 11.64 -4.84
N TYR A 649 15.21 12.39 -5.85
CA TYR A 649 16.56 12.23 -6.40
C TYR A 649 17.63 12.43 -5.33
N THR A 650 17.52 13.50 -4.54
CA THR A 650 18.48 13.82 -3.49
C THR A 650 18.50 12.74 -2.41
N ASN A 651 17.36 12.23 -2.01
CA ASN A 651 17.27 11.14 -1.04
C ASN A 651 17.96 9.87 -1.56
N LEU A 652 17.72 9.51 -2.82
CA LEU A 652 18.36 8.35 -3.43
C LEU A 652 19.89 8.58 -3.60
N LYS A 653 20.33 9.75 -4.07
CA LYS A 653 21.74 10.11 -4.17
C LYS A 653 22.43 10.00 -2.80
N ASN A 654 21.81 10.54 -1.76
CA ASN A 654 22.35 10.49 -0.40
C ASN A 654 22.48 9.07 0.14
N LYS A 655 21.50 8.22 -0.15
CA LYS A 655 21.53 6.79 0.22
C LYS A 655 22.66 6.03 -0.48
N LEU A 656 22.94 6.37 -1.74
CA LEU A 656 23.92 5.67 -2.57
C LEU A 656 25.35 6.27 -2.48
N GLY A 657 25.48 7.54 -2.09
CA GLY A 657 26.76 8.27 -2.09
C GLY A 657 27.31 8.57 -3.49
N ARG A 658 26.48 8.43 -4.53
CA ARG A 658 26.83 8.67 -5.93
C ARG A 658 25.61 9.14 -6.71
N ILE A 659 25.82 9.67 -7.89
CA ILE A 659 24.73 9.92 -8.83
C ILE A 659 24.02 8.59 -9.15
N PRO A 660 22.70 8.47 -8.91
CA PRO A 660 21.95 7.26 -9.18
C PRO A 660 21.99 6.89 -10.68
N ALA A 661 22.12 5.61 -10.98
CA ALA A 661 21.84 5.09 -12.32
C ALA A 661 20.31 4.88 -12.49
N LEU A 662 19.83 4.77 -13.73
CA LEU A 662 18.39 4.56 -13.98
C LEU A 662 17.82 3.34 -13.27
N ALA A 663 18.57 2.25 -13.21
CA ALA A 663 18.17 1.02 -12.54
C ALA A 663 18.08 1.16 -11.00
N ASP A 664 18.78 2.13 -10.42
CA ASP A 664 18.75 2.35 -8.96
C ASP A 664 17.36 2.83 -8.50
N PHE A 665 16.66 3.63 -9.30
CA PHE A 665 15.31 4.09 -8.98
C PHE A 665 14.34 2.91 -8.82
N ASP A 666 14.37 1.96 -9.74
CA ASP A 666 13.54 0.75 -9.66
C ASP A 666 13.97 -0.18 -8.51
N LYS A 667 15.29 -0.36 -8.33
CA LYS A 667 15.86 -1.26 -7.33
C LYS A 667 15.55 -0.83 -5.88
N TYR A 668 15.59 0.46 -5.61
CA TYR A 668 15.43 0.98 -4.24
C TYR A 668 14.00 1.49 -3.96
N GLY A 669 13.07 1.33 -4.91
CA GLY A 669 11.65 1.64 -4.73
C GLY A 669 11.37 3.12 -4.45
N GLU A 670 12.22 4.01 -4.95
CA GLU A 670 12.01 5.45 -4.92
C GLU A 670 11.09 5.89 -6.07
N MET A 671 11.01 7.18 -6.33
CA MET A 671 10.19 7.72 -7.42
C MET A 671 10.50 7.01 -8.77
N ASP A 672 9.46 6.70 -9.54
CA ASP A 672 9.64 6.19 -10.91
C ASP A 672 10.34 7.24 -11.78
N VAL A 673 11.51 6.88 -12.34
CA VAL A 673 12.33 7.79 -13.17
C VAL A 673 11.59 8.28 -14.42
N LEU A 674 10.57 7.57 -14.88
CA LEU A 674 9.70 8.02 -15.97
C LEU A 674 9.04 9.38 -15.67
N ARG A 675 8.87 9.76 -14.39
CA ARG A 675 8.40 11.10 -14.01
C ARG A 675 9.34 12.22 -14.48
N ILE A 676 10.64 11.94 -14.53
CA ILE A 676 11.64 12.86 -15.13
C ILE A 676 11.47 12.90 -16.64
N PHE A 677 11.26 11.77 -17.30
CA PHE A 677 11.09 11.69 -18.76
C PHE A 677 9.80 12.38 -19.22
N ASP A 678 8.71 12.21 -18.47
CA ASP A 678 7.40 12.80 -18.78
C ASP A 678 7.31 14.30 -18.45
N ASN A 679 8.23 14.83 -17.63
CA ASN A 679 8.24 16.24 -17.29
C ASN A 679 8.52 17.08 -18.54
N ALA A 680 7.61 18.05 -18.83
CA ALA A 680 7.65 18.87 -20.03
C ALA A 680 8.97 19.69 -20.21
N ASN A 681 9.63 20.05 -19.09
CA ASN A 681 10.84 20.88 -19.09
C ASN A 681 12.14 20.06 -19.05
N LEU A 682 12.05 18.75 -18.82
CA LEU A 682 13.20 17.86 -18.67
C LEU A 682 13.31 16.87 -19.84
N GLY A 683 12.39 15.97 -19.96
CA GLY A 683 12.34 15.02 -21.06
C GLY A 683 13.36 13.88 -21.00
N SER A 684 14.39 14.00 -20.21
CA SER A 684 15.40 12.97 -19.98
C SER A 684 16.10 13.15 -18.63
N TYR A 685 16.68 12.06 -18.13
CA TYR A 685 17.53 12.11 -16.93
C TYR A 685 18.81 12.94 -17.17
N TYR A 686 19.38 12.87 -18.36
CA TYR A 686 20.51 13.72 -18.76
C TYR A 686 20.21 15.19 -18.54
N LYS A 687 19.07 15.73 -19.07
CA LYS A 687 18.70 17.14 -18.88
C LYS A 687 18.48 17.49 -17.43
N PHE A 688 17.92 16.57 -16.63
CA PHE A 688 17.77 16.75 -15.20
C PHE A 688 19.14 16.92 -14.52
N LEU A 689 20.09 16.02 -14.79
CA LEU A 689 21.44 16.07 -14.22
C LEU A 689 22.18 17.35 -14.62
N VAL A 690 22.18 17.72 -15.90
CA VAL A 690 22.81 18.96 -16.40
C VAL A 690 22.26 20.20 -15.69
N LYS A 691 20.96 20.20 -15.39
CA LYS A 691 20.29 21.38 -14.82
C LYS A 691 20.41 21.48 -13.31
N TYR A 692 20.41 20.36 -12.60
CA TYR A 692 20.25 20.35 -11.14
C TYR A 692 21.39 19.65 -10.38
N GLU A 693 22.22 18.84 -11.03
CA GLU A 693 23.31 18.12 -10.37
C GLU A 693 24.64 18.86 -10.60
N LYS A 694 25.17 19.48 -9.53
CA LYS A 694 26.40 20.29 -9.62
C LYS A 694 27.65 19.47 -9.93
N GLU A 695 27.68 18.23 -9.50
CA GLU A 695 28.82 17.32 -9.70
C GLU A 695 28.83 16.70 -11.11
N TYR A 696 27.77 16.89 -11.87
CA TYR A 696 27.62 16.30 -13.20
C TYR A 696 28.25 17.19 -14.27
N THR A 697 29.35 16.74 -14.83
CA THR A 697 30.18 17.51 -15.77
C THR A 697 29.98 17.14 -17.23
N VAL A 698 29.34 15.99 -17.52
CA VAL A 698 29.15 15.53 -18.91
C VAL A 698 28.25 16.50 -19.68
N ARG A 699 28.67 16.87 -20.89
CA ARG A 699 27.90 17.70 -21.82
C ARG A 699 27.87 17.07 -23.20
N LEU A 700 26.66 16.80 -23.69
CA LEU A 700 26.37 16.25 -25.00
C LEU A 700 26.13 17.38 -26.02
N GLY A 701 26.31 17.10 -27.30
CA GLY A 701 25.84 17.94 -28.37
C GLY A 701 24.31 18.01 -28.45
N ASP A 702 23.77 19.04 -29.11
CA ASP A 702 22.32 19.26 -29.20
C ASP A 702 21.58 18.06 -29.85
N ASP A 703 22.14 17.51 -30.93
CA ASP A 703 21.57 16.35 -31.62
C ASP A 703 21.62 15.09 -30.75
N GLU A 704 22.73 14.87 -30.02
CA GLU A 704 22.85 13.77 -29.04
C GLU A 704 21.82 13.92 -27.91
N ALA A 705 21.63 15.12 -27.39
CA ALA A 705 20.66 15.39 -26.32
C ALA A 705 19.21 15.16 -26.76
N ILE A 706 18.86 15.48 -28.01
CA ILE A 706 17.53 15.19 -28.59
C ILE A 706 17.32 13.67 -28.74
N ILE A 707 18.33 12.93 -29.17
CA ILE A 707 18.25 11.46 -29.26
C ILE A 707 18.06 10.83 -27.88
N ILE A 708 18.81 11.27 -26.87
CA ILE A 708 18.62 10.82 -25.49
C ILE A 708 17.18 11.11 -25.00
N GLU A 709 16.63 12.28 -25.30
CA GLU A 709 15.26 12.63 -24.97
C GLU A 709 14.26 11.72 -25.69
N PHE A 710 14.45 11.47 -26.98
CA PHE A 710 13.59 10.57 -27.76
C PHE A 710 13.57 9.16 -27.17
N ILE A 711 14.75 8.57 -26.93
CA ILE A 711 14.86 7.21 -26.36
C ILE A 711 14.20 7.18 -24.97
N SER A 712 14.46 8.18 -24.13
CA SER A 712 13.88 8.28 -22.79
C SER A 712 12.34 8.30 -22.81
N LYS A 713 11.75 9.20 -23.63
CA LYS A 713 10.30 9.40 -23.67
C LYS A 713 9.54 8.33 -24.42
N LYS A 714 10.13 7.77 -25.48
CA LYS A 714 9.41 6.93 -26.43
C LYS A 714 9.71 5.44 -26.30
N LEU A 715 10.92 5.07 -25.89
CA LEU A 715 11.37 3.68 -25.93
C LEU A 715 11.71 3.10 -24.54
N ALA A 716 12.35 3.89 -23.67
CA ALA A 716 12.86 3.40 -22.40
C ALA A 716 11.78 3.03 -21.37
N ASN A 717 10.50 3.33 -21.64
CA ASN A 717 9.38 2.83 -20.84
C ASN A 717 9.19 1.29 -20.93
N GLY A 718 9.86 0.64 -21.89
CA GLY A 718 9.85 -0.82 -22.05
C GLY A 718 8.57 -1.41 -22.65
N LYS A 719 7.65 -0.60 -23.17
CA LYS A 719 6.36 -1.09 -23.69
C LYS A 719 6.50 -1.99 -24.93
N ARG A 720 7.61 -1.89 -25.67
CA ARG A 720 7.91 -2.70 -26.85
C ARG A 720 9.39 -3.04 -26.92
N ILE A 721 9.71 -4.31 -27.13
CA ILE A 721 11.09 -4.82 -27.09
C ILE A 721 11.84 -4.61 -28.40
N GLN A 722 11.17 -4.56 -29.54
CA GLN A 722 11.75 -4.60 -30.87
C GLN A 722 12.73 -3.46 -31.14
N GLU A 723 12.33 -2.22 -30.85
CA GLU A 723 13.19 -1.04 -31.02
C GLU A 723 14.37 -1.05 -30.06
N LEU A 724 14.16 -1.54 -28.84
CA LEU A 724 15.23 -1.63 -27.84
C LEU A 724 16.30 -2.64 -28.24
N GLN A 725 15.89 -3.79 -28.76
CA GLN A 725 16.82 -4.79 -29.27
C GLN A 725 17.54 -4.30 -30.55
N LEU A 726 16.83 -3.56 -31.42
CA LEU A 726 17.48 -2.95 -32.57
C LEU A 726 18.51 -1.90 -32.18
N LEU A 727 18.21 -1.03 -31.21
CA LEU A 727 19.19 -0.09 -30.65
C LEU A 727 20.39 -0.81 -30.02
N ARG A 728 20.15 -1.90 -29.29
CA ARG A 728 21.23 -2.73 -28.75
C ARG A 728 22.16 -3.26 -29.85
N ARG A 729 21.60 -3.73 -30.96
CA ARG A 729 22.39 -4.18 -32.14
C ARG A 729 23.15 -3.03 -32.78
N LEU A 730 22.58 -1.83 -32.84
CA LEU A 730 23.29 -0.65 -33.33
C LEU A 730 24.51 -0.30 -32.46
N LEU A 731 24.39 -0.47 -31.14
CA LEU A 731 25.51 -0.30 -30.21
C LEU A 731 26.61 -1.37 -30.42
N GLU A 732 26.21 -2.61 -30.67
CA GLU A 732 27.14 -3.70 -30.99
C GLU A 732 27.84 -3.50 -32.37
N TYR A 733 27.08 -3.02 -33.34
CA TYR A 733 27.61 -2.70 -34.69
C TYR A 733 28.67 -1.57 -34.61
N ALA A 734 28.38 -0.51 -33.83
CA ALA A 734 29.33 0.59 -33.64
C ALA A 734 30.68 0.14 -33.04
N LYS A 735 30.68 -0.98 -32.26
CA LYS A 735 31.91 -1.61 -31.70
C LYS A 735 32.51 -2.70 -32.61
N GLY A 736 31.92 -2.94 -33.79
CA GLY A 736 32.39 -4.00 -34.68
C GLY A 736 32.16 -5.43 -34.21
N ILE A 737 31.26 -5.61 -33.19
CA ILE A 737 30.94 -6.91 -32.60
C ILE A 737 30.04 -7.75 -33.49
N SER A 738 29.10 -7.12 -34.22
CA SER A 738 28.17 -7.82 -35.12
C SER A 738 28.23 -7.23 -36.52
N ARG A 739 28.19 -8.12 -37.53
CA ARG A 739 28.11 -7.78 -38.97
C ARG A 739 26.91 -8.44 -39.66
N ILE A 740 26.00 -9.06 -38.88
CA ILE A 740 24.77 -9.64 -39.42
C ILE A 740 23.81 -8.51 -39.77
N GLY A 741 23.03 -8.64 -40.84
CA GLY A 741 21.99 -7.66 -41.21
C GLY A 741 21.09 -7.29 -40.00
N LEU A 742 20.78 -6.03 -39.86
CA LEU A 742 20.12 -5.52 -38.65
C LEU A 742 18.80 -6.24 -38.31
N PHE A 743 17.93 -6.42 -39.29
CA PHE A 743 16.64 -7.09 -39.09
C PHE A 743 16.74 -8.61 -39.01
N GLN A 744 17.76 -9.22 -39.69
CA GLN A 744 18.05 -10.64 -39.50
C GLN A 744 18.45 -10.90 -38.05
N GLY A 745 19.38 -10.12 -37.56
CA GLY A 745 19.85 -10.24 -36.19
C GLY A 745 18.76 -9.91 -35.18
N LEU A 746 17.93 -8.88 -35.42
CA LEU A 746 16.77 -8.58 -34.60
C LEU A 746 15.81 -9.78 -34.51
N SER A 747 15.56 -10.46 -35.65
CA SER A 747 14.71 -11.66 -35.68
C SER A 747 15.27 -12.80 -34.81
N GLU A 748 16.60 -12.93 -34.70
CA GLU A 748 17.25 -13.91 -33.83
C GLU A 748 17.07 -13.54 -32.35
N ASP A 749 17.24 -12.26 -31.99
CA ASP A 749 17.09 -11.79 -30.60
C ASP A 749 15.65 -11.91 -30.10
N LEU A 750 14.67 -11.66 -30.98
CA LEU A 750 13.25 -11.74 -30.61
C LEU A 750 12.76 -13.17 -30.31
N ARG A 751 13.48 -14.20 -30.81
CA ARG A 751 13.17 -15.61 -30.45
C ARG A 751 13.30 -15.88 -28.96
N LYS A 752 14.17 -15.15 -28.24
CA LYS A 752 14.30 -15.24 -26.78
C LYS A 752 12.99 -14.90 -26.06
N TYR A 753 12.15 -14.10 -26.71
CA TYR A 753 10.85 -13.63 -26.20
C TYR A 753 9.67 -14.32 -26.86
N ASP A 754 9.89 -15.44 -27.57
CA ASP A 754 8.87 -16.17 -28.32
C ASP A 754 8.15 -15.31 -29.39
N LYS A 755 8.86 -14.29 -29.91
CA LYS A 755 8.33 -13.36 -30.91
C LYS A 755 8.93 -13.61 -32.31
N ALA A 756 8.05 -13.63 -33.29
CA ALA A 756 8.44 -13.65 -34.71
C ALA A 756 8.32 -12.23 -35.29
N LEU A 757 9.16 -11.94 -36.27
CA LEU A 757 9.17 -10.66 -36.97
C LEU A 757 8.52 -10.80 -38.33
N ASN A 758 7.29 -10.34 -38.49
CA ASN A 758 6.59 -10.32 -39.74
C ASN A 758 6.87 -9.02 -40.54
N ARG A 759 6.39 -8.97 -41.81
CA ARG A 759 6.65 -7.83 -42.72
C ARG A 759 6.10 -6.51 -42.12
N LYS A 760 4.86 -6.51 -41.61
CA LYS A 760 4.21 -5.32 -41.07
C LYS A 760 4.98 -4.76 -39.84
N GLN A 761 5.45 -5.66 -38.98
CA GLN A 761 6.29 -5.28 -37.83
C GLN A 761 7.62 -4.68 -38.29
N LYS A 762 8.27 -5.24 -39.31
CA LYS A 762 9.51 -4.67 -39.89
C LYS A 762 9.28 -3.24 -40.39
N GLU A 763 8.20 -3.02 -41.15
CA GLU A 763 7.83 -1.70 -41.69
C GLU A 763 7.55 -0.70 -40.57
N SER A 764 6.76 -1.09 -39.56
CA SER A 764 6.47 -0.24 -38.38
C SER A 764 7.74 0.13 -37.62
N ILE A 765 8.63 -0.84 -37.32
CA ILE A 765 9.90 -0.60 -36.64
C ILE A 765 10.79 0.32 -37.46
N ALA A 766 10.92 0.06 -38.74
CA ALA A 766 11.71 0.90 -39.63
C ALA A 766 11.22 2.35 -39.61
N ASN A 767 9.90 2.58 -39.73
CA ASN A 767 9.32 3.91 -39.69
C ASN A 767 9.59 4.66 -38.38
N ILE A 768 9.63 3.94 -37.25
CA ILE A 768 9.98 4.53 -35.95
C ILE A 768 11.47 4.93 -35.95
N MET A 769 12.33 4.05 -36.45
CA MET A 769 13.77 4.23 -36.41
C MET A 769 14.31 5.19 -37.50
N THR A 770 13.48 5.54 -38.50
CA THR A 770 13.76 6.54 -39.53
C THR A 770 13.03 7.86 -39.32
N ASN A 771 12.30 8.02 -38.19
CA ASN A 771 11.44 9.17 -37.88
C ASN A 771 10.29 9.39 -38.91
N GLU A 772 9.87 8.35 -39.63
CA GLU A 772 8.71 8.42 -40.53
C GLU A 772 7.39 8.15 -39.78
N PHE A 773 7.43 7.43 -38.66
CA PHE A 773 6.25 7.09 -37.87
C PHE A 773 5.55 8.31 -37.21
N PRO A 774 6.25 9.32 -36.62
CA PRO A 774 5.57 10.41 -35.92
C PRO A 774 4.73 11.28 -36.85
N ALA A 775 3.54 11.69 -36.39
CA ALA A 775 2.67 12.63 -37.07
C ALA A 775 2.76 14.03 -36.50
N GLY A 776 2.41 15.03 -37.30
CA GLY A 776 2.27 16.43 -36.86
C GLY A 776 3.59 17.07 -36.36
N SER A 777 3.52 17.78 -35.25
CA SER A 777 4.71 18.46 -34.67
C SER A 777 5.76 17.50 -34.14
N GLY A 778 5.37 16.26 -33.78
CA GLY A 778 6.31 15.24 -33.29
C GLY A 778 7.40 14.89 -34.32
N LYS A 779 7.06 14.82 -35.61
CA LYS A 779 7.99 14.53 -36.70
C LYS A 779 9.10 15.60 -36.76
N LYS A 780 8.74 16.89 -36.61
CA LYS A 780 9.68 18.00 -36.65
C LYS A 780 10.54 18.06 -35.38
N THR A 781 9.95 17.76 -34.21
CA THR A 781 10.68 17.79 -32.92
C THR A 781 11.83 16.80 -32.91
N TYR A 782 11.62 15.61 -33.50
CA TYR A 782 12.61 14.52 -33.49
C TYR A 782 13.21 14.25 -34.85
N GLU A 783 13.30 15.26 -35.76
CA GLU A 783 13.84 15.09 -37.12
C GLU A 783 15.28 14.56 -37.16
N LYS A 784 16.05 14.73 -36.08
CA LYS A 784 17.41 14.21 -35.92
C LYS A 784 17.47 12.77 -35.41
N CYS A 785 16.33 12.18 -35.00
CA CYS A 785 16.28 10.83 -34.47
C CYS A 785 16.12 9.81 -35.64
N VAL A 786 17.13 9.71 -36.50
CA VAL A 786 17.22 8.79 -37.60
C VAL A 786 18.37 7.83 -37.31
N PHE A 787 18.05 6.61 -36.97
CA PHE A 787 19.01 5.59 -36.51
C PHE A 787 19.49 4.69 -37.64
N ILE A 788 18.59 4.40 -38.61
CA ILE A 788 18.81 3.52 -39.73
C ILE A 788 18.36 4.17 -41.04
N GLU A 789 18.91 3.73 -42.14
CA GLU A 789 18.53 4.13 -43.48
C GLU A 789 18.47 2.92 -44.42
N GLU A 790 17.62 2.99 -45.45
CA GLU A 790 17.49 1.91 -46.44
C GLU A 790 18.66 1.96 -47.43
N SER A 791 19.29 0.80 -47.66
CA SER A 791 20.35 0.63 -48.65
C SER A 791 20.23 -0.74 -49.30
N ASP A 792 20.11 -0.75 -50.63
CA ASP A 792 20.04 -1.98 -51.47
C ASP A 792 18.94 -2.97 -51.00
N GLY A 793 17.81 -2.45 -50.49
CA GLY A 793 16.67 -3.26 -50.04
C GLY A 793 16.81 -3.85 -48.63
N ASP A 794 17.84 -3.46 -47.86
CA ASP A 794 18.03 -3.76 -46.45
C ASP A 794 18.26 -2.45 -45.66
N TYR A 795 18.26 -2.53 -44.34
CA TYR A 795 18.50 -1.37 -43.48
C TYR A 795 19.90 -1.43 -42.87
N ILE A 796 20.60 -0.29 -42.90
CA ILE A 796 21.90 -0.10 -42.29
C ILE A 796 21.89 1.06 -41.29
N PRO A 797 22.83 1.11 -40.33
CA PRO A 797 22.96 2.25 -39.43
C PRO A 797 23.30 3.52 -40.18
N THR A 798 22.69 4.66 -39.84
CA THR A 798 23.08 5.96 -40.43
C THR A 798 24.50 6.36 -40.02
N THR A 799 25.27 6.95 -40.94
CA THR A 799 26.60 7.44 -40.67
C THR A 799 26.61 8.51 -39.58
N ALA A 800 25.55 9.34 -39.49
CA ALA A 800 25.39 10.36 -38.48
C ALA A 800 25.28 9.74 -37.09
N PHE A 801 24.44 8.72 -36.92
CA PHE A 801 24.23 8.04 -35.62
C PHE A 801 25.51 7.29 -35.20
N LEU A 802 26.17 6.58 -36.11
CA LEU A 802 27.45 5.91 -35.83
C LEU A 802 28.54 6.89 -35.38
N LYS A 803 28.59 8.08 -35.98
CA LYS A 803 29.53 9.13 -35.58
C LYS A 803 29.24 9.62 -34.15
N MET A 804 27.96 9.82 -33.76
CA MET A 804 27.58 10.18 -32.43
C MET A 804 27.91 9.07 -31.42
N LEU A 805 27.75 7.80 -31.77
CA LEU A 805 28.15 6.67 -30.91
C LEU A 805 29.68 6.60 -30.69
N GLY A 806 30.48 7.33 -31.45
CA GLY A 806 31.91 7.54 -31.21
C GLY A 806 32.19 8.40 -29.96
N ASN A 807 31.22 9.18 -29.48
CA ASN A 807 31.24 9.85 -28.18
C ASN A 807 30.92 8.81 -27.08
N ASN A 808 31.91 8.48 -26.25
CA ASN A 808 31.74 7.44 -25.22
C ASN A 808 30.64 7.78 -24.20
N ASP A 809 30.50 9.03 -23.81
CA ASP A 809 29.45 9.42 -22.84
C ASP A 809 28.06 9.24 -23.44
N PHE A 810 27.87 9.64 -24.68
CA PHE A 810 26.64 9.39 -25.42
C PHE A 810 26.35 7.88 -25.58
N TYR A 811 27.39 7.10 -25.98
CA TYR A 811 27.27 5.67 -26.10
C TYR A 811 26.80 5.01 -24.80
N GLN A 812 27.40 5.37 -23.65
CA GLN A 812 27.02 4.78 -22.35
C GLN A 812 25.60 5.16 -21.94
N MET A 813 25.16 6.38 -22.22
CA MET A 813 23.78 6.81 -21.92
C MET A 813 22.76 6.07 -22.79
N VAL A 814 23.02 5.92 -24.08
CA VAL A 814 22.14 5.12 -24.96
C VAL A 814 22.08 3.66 -24.45
N LYS A 815 23.23 3.09 -24.10
CA LYS A 815 23.31 1.73 -23.57
C LYS A 815 22.51 1.59 -22.28
N GLU A 816 22.67 2.49 -21.32
CA GLU A 816 21.93 2.48 -20.06
C GLU A 816 20.41 2.57 -20.27
N LEU A 817 19.94 3.46 -21.17
CA LEU A 817 18.53 3.59 -21.51
C LEU A 817 17.96 2.33 -22.15
N VAL A 818 18.73 1.70 -23.04
CA VAL A 818 18.34 0.45 -23.70
C VAL A 818 18.24 -0.70 -22.69
N GLU A 819 19.25 -0.89 -21.84
CA GLU A 819 19.25 -1.91 -20.79
C GLU A 819 18.11 -1.70 -19.79
N PHE A 820 17.89 -0.45 -19.39
CA PHE A 820 16.77 -0.08 -18.51
C PHE A 820 15.40 -0.40 -19.15
N GLY A 821 15.20 -0.03 -20.42
CA GLY A 821 13.97 -0.34 -21.17
C GLY A 821 13.75 -1.84 -21.34
N ILE A 822 14.79 -2.61 -21.63
CA ILE A 822 14.72 -4.09 -21.73
C ILE A 822 14.31 -4.70 -20.38
N SER A 823 14.92 -4.26 -19.28
CA SER A 823 14.59 -4.74 -17.95
C SER A 823 13.13 -4.46 -17.60
N ARG A 824 12.61 -3.28 -17.94
CA ARG A 824 11.18 -2.95 -17.76
C ARG A 824 10.27 -3.79 -18.66
N TYR A 825 10.66 -4.02 -19.90
CA TYR A 825 9.90 -4.92 -20.77
C TYR A 825 9.80 -6.33 -20.17
N GLU A 826 10.92 -6.91 -19.75
CA GLU A 826 10.97 -8.25 -19.17
C GLU A 826 10.10 -8.37 -17.90
N ARG A 827 10.04 -7.31 -17.08
CA ARG A 827 9.23 -7.28 -15.86
C ARG A 827 7.74 -7.06 -16.13
N ASP A 828 7.39 -6.08 -16.98
CA ASP A 828 6.04 -5.52 -17.04
C ASP A 828 5.28 -5.82 -18.34
N TYR A 829 5.98 -6.12 -19.46
CA TYR A 829 5.38 -6.18 -20.79
C TYR A 829 5.72 -7.45 -21.58
N SER A 830 6.40 -8.42 -20.99
CA SER A 830 6.84 -9.65 -21.70
C SER A 830 5.68 -10.58 -22.10
N HIS A 831 4.52 -10.48 -21.45
CA HIS A 831 3.37 -11.35 -21.67
C HIS A 831 2.28 -10.62 -22.46
N GLY A 832 2.46 -10.52 -23.78
CA GLY A 832 1.47 -9.92 -24.67
C GLY A 832 0.14 -10.68 -24.69
N TYR A 833 -0.96 -9.96 -24.86
CA TYR A 833 -2.28 -10.54 -24.98
C TYR A 833 -2.49 -11.05 -26.41
N LYS A 834 -2.82 -12.33 -26.55
CA LYS A 834 -2.90 -13.04 -27.85
C LYS A 834 -1.60 -12.81 -28.66
N ASP A 835 -1.70 -12.52 -29.94
CA ASP A 835 -0.54 -12.30 -30.82
C ASP A 835 -0.11 -10.82 -30.87
N SER A 836 -0.51 -9.99 -29.91
CA SER A 836 -0.17 -8.56 -29.89
C SER A 836 0.98 -8.24 -28.93
N ASP A 837 1.55 -7.04 -29.04
CA ASP A 837 2.50 -6.49 -28.07
C ASP A 837 1.80 -5.79 -26.89
N LEU A 838 0.46 -5.74 -26.90
CA LEU A 838 -0.34 -5.16 -25.82
C LEU A 838 -0.48 -6.17 -24.67
N VAL A 839 -0.36 -5.68 -23.45
CA VAL A 839 -0.53 -6.48 -22.22
C VAL A 839 -1.80 -6.05 -21.53
N LEU A 840 -2.68 -6.99 -21.15
CA LEU A 840 -3.92 -6.71 -20.44
C LEU A 840 -3.64 -5.92 -19.16
N TYR A 841 -4.49 -4.93 -18.95
CA TYR A 841 -4.49 -4.06 -17.74
C TYR A 841 -3.29 -3.13 -17.61
N GLN A 842 -2.37 -3.11 -18.58
CA GLN A 842 -1.35 -2.09 -18.68
C GLN A 842 -1.90 -0.83 -19.36
N LYS A 843 -1.18 0.29 -19.22
CA LYS A 843 -1.62 1.59 -19.71
C LYS A 843 -0.85 2.04 -20.94
N TYR A 844 -1.59 2.62 -21.88
CA TYR A 844 -1.06 3.04 -23.18
C TYR A 844 -1.60 4.41 -23.58
N THR A 845 -0.74 5.24 -24.16
CA THR A 845 -1.14 6.47 -24.86
C THR A 845 -1.67 6.12 -26.27
N TYR A 846 -2.33 7.06 -26.94
CA TYR A 846 -2.72 6.89 -28.35
C TYR A 846 -1.54 6.51 -29.25
N GLU A 847 -0.37 7.16 -29.05
CA GLU A 847 0.85 6.88 -29.78
C GLU A 847 1.38 5.46 -29.53
N ASP A 848 1.38 5.02 -28.27
CA ASP A 848 1.76 3.66 -27.91
C ASP A 848 0.88 2.64 -28.63
N VAL A 849 -0.45 2.88 -28.65
CA VAL A 849 -1.40 1.97 -29.30
C VAL A 849 -1.14 1.86 -30.79
N CYS A 850 -0.97 2.99 -31.51
CA CYS A 850 -0.63 2.95 -32.92
C CYS A 850 0.67 2.17 -33.17
N ARG A 851 1.69 2.38 -32.33
CA ARG A 851 2.99 1.69 -32.42
C ARG A 851 2.86 0.19 -32.16
N LEU A 852 2.18 -0.21 -31.08
CA LEU A 852 2.04 -1.60 -30.65
C LEU A 852 1.10 -2.41 -31.54
N LEU A 853 0.15 -1.76 -32.21
CA LEU A 853 -0.69 -2.37 -33.24
C LEU A 853 -0.04 -2.36 -34.65
N ASN A 854 1.24 -1.96 -34.72
CA ASN A 854 2.04 -1.95 -35.98
C ASN A 854 1.47 -1.07 -37.11
N TRP A 855 0.87 0.07 -36.74
CA TRP A 855 0.45 1.06 -37.70
C TRP A 855 1.67 1.66 -38.41
N GLU A 856 1.49 2.04 -39.66
CA GLU A 856 2.57 2.64 -40.46
C GLU A 856 2.98 4.01 -39.92
N ASN A 857 2.01 4.80 -39.44
CA ASN A 857 2.21 6.13 -38.90
C ASN A 857 1.40 6.33 -37.63
N ASN A 858 1.89 7.21 -36.76
CA ASN A 858 1.12 7.68 -35.64
C ASN A 858 -0.08 8.52 -36.11
N GLU A 859 -1.13 8.55 -35.28
CA GLU A 859 -2.31 9.40 -35.53
C GLU A 859 -2.48 10.41 -34.41
N VAL A 860 -2.86 11.63 -34.77
CA VAL A 860 -3.12 12.65 -33.73
C VAL A 860 -4.43 12.35 -32.99
N PRO A 861 -4.51 12.60 -31.68
CA PRO A 861 -5.69 12.27 -30.87
C PRO A 861 -7.01 12.84 -31.41
N LEU A 862 -6.98 14.03 -31.98
CA LEU A 862 -8.17 14.68 -32.59
C LEU A 862 -8.76 13.87 -33.77
N ASN A 863 -7.92 13.20 -34.53
CA ASN A 863 -8.35 12.40 -35.67
C ASN A 863 -8.88 11.02 -35.24
N ILE A 864 -8.41 10.49 -34.09
CA ILE A 864 -8.94 9.26 -33.52
C ILE A 864 -10.36 9.48 -33.01
N GLY A 865 -10.59 10.55 -32.23
CA GLY A 865 -11.92 10.98 -31.80
C GLY A 865 -12.78 9.88 -31.19
N GLY A 866 -12.21 9.07 -30.26
CA GLY A 866 -12.83 7.92 -29.63
C GLY A 866 -12.48 6.58 -30.29
N TYR A 867 -12.43 6.48 -31.62
CA TYR A 867 -12.00 5.25 -32.31
C TYR A 867 -11.50 5.53 -33.71
N LYS A 868 -10.66 4.64 -34.26
CA LYS A 868 -10.21 4.70 -35.65
C LYS A 868 -9.83 3.32 -36.17
N TYR A 869 -10.30 3.01 -37.37
CA TYR A 869 -9.96 1.77 -38.06
C TYR A 869 -8.71 1.93 -38.92
N ASP A 870 -7.73 1.07 -38.76
CA ASP A 870 -6.60 0.94 -39.69
C ASP A 870 -6.79 -0.25 -40.62
N LYS A 871 -7.02 0.03 -41.91
CA LYS A 871 -7.28 -1.00 -42.93
C LYS A 871 -6.06 -1.89 -43.20
N LYS A 872 -4.83 -1.38 -42.98
CA LYS A 872 -3.60 -2.12 -43.25
C LYS A 872 -3.35 -3.22 -42.23
N THR A 873 -3.58 -2.93 -40.97
CA THR A 873 -3.39 -3.91 -39.89
C THR A 873 -4.65 -4.70 -39.56
N GLY A 874 -5.84 -4.20 -39.94
CA GLY A 874 -7.12 -4.80 -39.54
C GLY A 874 -7.47 -4.52 -38.07
N THR A 875 -6.87 -3.51 -37.47
CA THR A 875 -7.09 -3.17 -36.05
C THR A 875 -7.99 -1.96 -35.86
N PHE A 876 -8.84 -2.00 -34.84
CA PHE A 876 -9.82 -0.97 -34.57
C PHE A 876 -9.82 -0.60 -33.07
N PRO A 877 -8.86 0.20 -32.59
CA PRO A 877 -8.82 0.63 -31.20
C PRO A 877 -9.97 1.61 -30.88
N VAL A 878 -10.63 1.37 -29.76
CA VAL A 878 -11.72 2.15 -29.19
C VAL A 878 -11.25 2.71 -27.85
N PHE A 879 -11.37 4.04 -27.68
CA PHE A 879 -10.91 4.75 -26.50
C PHE A 879 -12.09 5.41 -25.78
N ILE A 880 -12.34 5.04 -24.53
CA ILE A 880 -13.44 5.50 -23.72
C ILE A 880 -12.92 6.30 -22.52
N ASN A 881 -13.49 7.49 -22.33
CA ASN A 881 -13.38 8.25 -21.07
C ASN A 881 -14.64 7.98 -20.25
N TYR A 882 -14.51 7.23 -19.16
CA TYR A 882 -15.66 6.70 -18.42
C TYR A 882 -16.42 7.77 -17.65
N ASP A 883 -15.74 8.54 -16.80
CA ASP A 883 -16.36 9.67 -16.10
C ASP A 883 -16.32 10.92 -16.98
N LYS A 884 -17.49 11.52 -17.16
CA LYS A 884 -17.65 12.82 -17.78
C LYS A 884 -18.03 13.80 -16.67
N ALA A 885 -17.40 14.98 -16.63
CA ALA A 885 -17.63 15.98 -15.59
C ALA A 885 -19.12 16.33 -15.42
N GLU A 886 -19.56 16.60 -14.19
CA GLU A 886 -20.95 16.92 -13.83
C GLU A 886 -21.56 18.13 -14.57
N ASP A 887 -20.73 19.02 -15.13
CA ASP A 887 -21.13 20.22 -15.89
C ASP A 887 -21.56 19.94 -17.35
N ILE A 888 -21.57 18.70 -17.79
CA ILE A 888 -22.04 18.37 -19.15
C ILE A 888 -23.55 18.35 -19.13
N SER A 889 -24.12 19.31 -19.87
CA SER A 889 -25.57 19.54 -20.05
C SER A 889 -26.39 18.25 -20.17
N ALA A 890 -27.66 18.30 -19.77
CA ALA A 890 -28.68 17.25 -19.83
C ALA A 890 -28.85 16.55 -21.20
N THR A 891 -28.01 16.89 -22.17
CA THR A 891 -27.95 16.33 -23.54
C THR A 891 -27.17 15.02 -23.66
N THR A 892 -26.51 14.52 -22.59
CA THR A 892 -25.67 13.33 -22.63
C THR A 892 -26.14 12.21 -21.70
N LYS A 893 -27.43 11.93 -21.67
CA LYS A 893 -28.01 10.79 -20.96
C LYS A 893 -27.62 9.41 -21.53
N TYR A 894 -26.87 9.39 -22.64
CA TYR A 894 -26.38 8.19 -23.32
C TYR A 894 -24.87 8.18 -23.16
N GLU A 895 -24.38 7.51 -22.12
CA GLU A 895 -22.97 7.45 -21.79
C GLU A 895 -22.44 6.03 -21.98
N ASP A 896 -21.20 5.92 -22.50
CA ASP A 896 -20.50 4.65 -22.49
C ASP A 896 -20.46 4.13 -21.06
N HIS A 897 -20.93 2.91 -20.81
CA HIS A 897 -20.97 2.35 -19.46
C HIS A 897 -20.86 0.83 -19.45
N PHE A 898 -20.27 0.31 -18.38
CA PHE A 898 -20.23 -1.11 -18.13
C PHE A 898 -21.58 -1.59 -17.56
N VAL A 899 -22.14 -2.62 -18.19
CA VAL A 899 -23.30 -3.36 -17.66
C VAL A 899 -22.81 -4.43 -16.66
N SER A 900 -21.63 -5.00 -16.94
CA SER A 900 -20.92 -5.94 -16.07
C SER A 900 -19.43 -5.88 -16.38
N ASN A 901 -18.59 -6.60 -15.62
CA ASN A 901 -17.17 -6.68 -15.93
C ASN A 901 -16.84 -7.31 -17.30
N ARG A 902 -17.85 -7.81 -18.04
CA ARG A 902 -17.70 -8.41 -19.35
C ARG A 902 -18.53 -7.74 -20.44
N LYS A 903 -19.48 -6.88 -20.09
CA LYS A 903 -20.37 -6.20 -21.01
C LYS A 903 -20.25 -4.69 -20.90
N LEU A 904 -20.16 -4.07 -22.05
CA LEU A 904 -20.04 -2.63 -22.20
C LEU A 904 -21.07 -2.14 -23.22
N ILE A 905 -21.75 -1.05 -22.91
CA ILE A 905 -22.51 -0.29 -23.90
C ILE A 905 -21.66 0.91 -24.32
N ALA A 906 -21.40 1.05 -25.62
CA ALA A 906 -20.64 2.15 -26.17
C ALA A 906 -21.35 2.78 -27.37
N ILE A 907 -21.16 4.11 -27.53
CA ILE A 907 -21.87 4.91 -28.54
C ILE A 907 -20.94 5.25 -29.69
N SER A 908 -21.42 5.15 -30.93
CA SER A 908 -20.72 5.59 -32.11
C SER A 908 -20.45 7.10 -32.12
N LYS A 909 -19.56 7.57 -32.98
CA LYS A 909 -19.39 9.00 -33.26
C LYS A 909 -20.69 9.64 -33.69
N SER A 910 -20.87 10.92 -33.35
CA SER A 910 -22.00 11.72 -33.79
C SER A 910 -22.13 11.77 -35.31
N GLY A 911 -23.37 11.68 -35.83
CA GLY A 911 -23.68 11.67 -37.24
C GLY A 911 -23.51 10.30 -37.88
N ARG A 912 -23.56 9.22 -37.12
CA ARG A 912 -23.50 7.83 -37.60
C ARG A 912 -24.87 7.18 -37.58
N SER A 913 -25.11 6.31 -38.55
CA SER A 913 -26.27 5.43 -38.64
C SER A 913 -25.80 3.97 -38.65
N LEU A 914 -26.74 3.04 -38.55
CA LEU A 914 -26.45 1.60 -38.68
C LEU A 914 -25.77 1.26 -40.04
N GLU A 915 -26.01 2.06 -41.10
CA GLU A 915 -25.39 1.86 -42.42
C GLU A 915 -23.99 2.48 -42.58
N SER A 916 -23.55 3.29 -41.61
CA SER A 916 -22.22 3.91 -41.66
C SER A 916 -21.11 2.89 -41.72
N GLU A 917 -20.05 3.14 -42.55
CA GLU A 917 -18.96 2.20 -42.80
C GLU A 917 -18.26 1.74 -41.51
N ASP A 918 -17.99 2.68 -40.60
CA ASP A 918 -17.36 2.40 -39.30
C ASP A 918 -18.25 1.54 -38.40
N VAL A 919 -19.56 1.82 -38.36
CA VAL A 919 -20.54 1.00 -37.61
C VAL A 919 -20.66 -0.39 -38.23
N GLN A 920 -20.71 -0.51 -39.55
CA GLN A 920 -20.72 -1.81 -40.23
C GLN A 920 -19.41 -2.59 -40.01
N ASN A 921 -18.26 -1.90 -39.85
CA ASN A 921 -17.01 -2.54 -39.49
C ASN A 921 -17.05 -3.09 -38.06
N PHE A 922 -17.73 -2.41 -37.11
CA PHE A 922 -17.97 -2.93 -35.78
C PHE A 922 -18.90 -4.15 -35.80
N LEU A 923 -20.07 -4.01 -36.43
CA LEU A 923 -21.09 -5.06 -36.38
C LEU A 923 -20.67 -6.35 -37.08
N LYS A 924 -19.77 -6.24 -38.06
CA LYS A 924 -19.26 -7.37 -38.84
C LYS A 924 -17.76 -7.59 -38.63
N CYS A 925 -17.23 -7.23 -37.46
CA CYS A 925 -15.80 -7.32 -37.23
C CYS A 925 -15.25 -8.75 -37.38
N GLU A 926 -15.96 -9.75 -36.83
CA GLU A 926 -15.58 -11.15 -36.92
C GLU A 926 -15.57 -11.64 -38.40
N GLU A 927 -16.61 -11.30 -39.18
CA GLU A 927 -16.69 -11.67 -40.61
C GLU A 927 -15.59 -11.02 -41.45
N ARG A 928 -15.16 -9.79 -41.07
CA ARG A 928 -14.15 -9.00 -41.78
C ARG A 928 -12.74 -9.20 -41.25
N GLY A 929 -12.55 -10.03 -40.24
CA GLY A 929 -11.24 -10.25 -39.61
C GLY A 929 -10.67 -8.97 -38.98
N ILE A 930 -11.56 -8.12 -38.40
CA ILE A 930 -11.18 -6.87 -37.74
C ILE A 930 -11.07 -7.13 -36.24
N SER A 931 -9.93 -6.78 -35.65
CA SER A 931 -9.74 -6.82 -34.19
C SER A 931 -10.16 -5.49 -33.57
N VAL A 932 -11.17 -5.52 -32.70
CA VAL A 932 -11.65 -4.35 -31.96
C VAL A 932 -11.02 -4.37 -30.59
N GLU A 933 -10.17 -3.37 -30.29
CA GLU A 933 -9.34 -3.28 -29.09
C GLU A 933 -9.88 -2.21 -28.14
N LEU A 934 -10.18 -2.55 -26.87
CA LEU A 934 -10.77 -1.64 -25.92
C LEU A 934 -9.73 -0.98 -25.00
N PHE A 935 -9.79 0.34 -24.96
CA PHE A 935 -8.96 1.19 -24.09
C PHE A 935 -9.86 2.11 -23.25
N VAL A 936 -9.76 2.03 -21.93
CA VAL A 936 -10.62 2.82 -21.02
C VAL A 936 -9.77 3.60 -20.03
N ARG A 937 -10.12 4.84 -19.78
CA ARG A 937 -9.66 5.61 -18.61
C ARG A 937 -10.83 6.19 -17.86
N LYS A 938 -10.68 6.33 -16.53
CA LYS A 938 -11.75 6.88 -15.70
C LYS A 938 -11.99 8.34 -16.02
N ASN A 939 -11.01 9.21 -15.85
CA ASN A 939 -11.16 10.65 -15.97
C ASN A 939 -10.44 11.23 -17.19
N LYS A 940 -11.14 12.11 -17.94
CA LYS A 940 -10.55 12.89 -19.04
C LYS A 940 -9.58 13.97 -18.54
N ASP A 941 -9.84 14.52 -17.36
CA ASP A 941 -9.14 15.68 -16.79
C ASP A 941 -7.90 15.33 -15.97
N ASP A 942 -7.45 14.09 -16.02
CA ASP A 942 -6.11 13.75 -15.52
C ASP A 942 -5.08 14.44 -16.43
N LYS A 943 -4.75 15.70 -16.10
CA LYS A 943 -3.85 16.59 -16.87
C LYS A 943 -2.46 15.99 -17.06
N ILE A 944 -2.16 14.92 -16.34
CA ILE A 944 -0.84 14.29 -16.25
C ILE A 944 -0.79 12.94 -16.94
N SER A 945 -1.87 12.14 -16.91
CA SER A 945 -1.93 10.83 -17.59
C SER A 945 -2.80 10.90 -18.83
N LYS A 946 -2.13 10.81 -19.99
CA LYS A 946 -2.79 10.64 -21.30
C LYS A 946 -3.04 9.19 -21.65
N GLU A 947 -2.91 8.28 -20.67
CA GLU A 947 -2.92 6.85 -20.86
C GLU A 947 -4.27 6.22 -20.54
N PHE A 948 -4.57 5.12 -21.23
CA PHE A 948 -5.78 4.31 -21.06
C PHE A 948 -5.40 2.89 -20.66
N TYR A 949 -6.18 2.25 -19.80
CA TYR A 949 -6.07 0.81 -19.55
C TYR A 949 -6.47 0.02 -20.78
N TYR A 950 -5.66 -0.93 -21.19
CA TYR A 950 -6.03 -1.90 -22.20
C TYR A 950 -6.85 -3.03 -21.57
N LEU A 951 -8.07 -3.22 -22.04
CA LEU A 951 -9.01 -4.20 -21.49
C LEU A 951 -9.23 -5.41 -22.42
N GLY A 952 -8.43 -5.53 -23.48
CA GLY A 952 -8.50 -6.66 -24.40
C GLY A 952 -9.37 -6.40 -25.61
N THR A 953 -9.68 -7.49 -26.32
CA THR A 953 -10.54 -7.46 -27.51
C THR A 953 -12.01 -7.60 -27.13
N MET A 954 -12.88 -7.02 -27.96
CA MET A 954 -14.33 -7.08 -27.77
C MET A 954 -15.04 -7.31 -29.10
N LYS A 955 -16.26 -7.87 -29.01
CA LYS A 955 -17.14 -8.10 -30.14
C LYS A 955 -18.57 -7.68 -29.86
N PRO A 956 -19.37 -7.31 -30.88
CA PRO A 956 -20.76 -6.91 -30.66
C PRO A 956 -21.59 -8.12 -30.20
N SER A 957 -22.53 -7.89 -29.26
CA SER A 957 -23.47 -8.93 -28.81
C SER A 957 -24.55 -9.28 -29.82
N GLY A 958 -24.68 -8.49 -30.90
CA GLY A 958 -25.75 -8.50 -31.84
C GLY A 958 -26.87 -7.50 -31.54
N GLN A 959 -26.77 -6.77 -30.41
CA GLN A 959 -27.69 -5.67 -30.09
C GLN A 959 -27.06 -4.36 -30.48
N ALA A 960 -27.75 -3.62 -31.38
CA ALA A 960 -27.38 -2.28 -31.79
C ALA A 960 -28.64 -1.47 -32.12
N GLU A 961 -28.71 -0.24 -31.63
CA GLU A 961 -29.87 0.64 -31.80
C GLU A 961 -29.44 2.03 -32.28
N GLU A 962 -30.15 2.54 -33.31
CA GLU A 962 -29.95 3.90 -33.82
C GLU A 962 -30.86 4.86 -33.06
N PHE A 963 -30.30 5.97 -32.57
CA PHE A 963 -31.04 6.99 -31.86
C PHE A 963 -30.59 8.40 -32.26
N ILE A 964 -31.43 9.43 -31.92
CA ILE A 964 -31.08 10.82 -32.10
C ILE A 964 -30.49 11.35 -30.79
N MET A 965 -29.31 11.94 -30.87
CA MET A 965 -28.60 12.49 -29.69
C MET A 965 -29.41 13.68 -29.12
N ASN A 966 -29.69 13.67 -27.82
CA ASN A 966 -30.43 14.71 -27.13
C ASN A 966 -29.84 16.13 -27.38
N GLY A 967 -30.70 17.10 -27.74
CA GLY A 967 -30.28 18.47 -28.01
C GLY A 967 -29.60 18.68 -29.35
N THR A 968 -29.60 17.68 -30.23
CA THR A 968 -29.10 17.79 -31.61
C THR A 968 -30.00 17.01 -32.56
N ASP A 969 -29.91 17.30 -33.88
CA ASP A 969 -30.56 16.48 -34.93
C ASP A 969 -29.67 15.35 -35.44
N LYS A 970 -28.56 15.08 -34.73
CA LYS A 970 -27.56 14.07 -35.17
C LYS A 970 -27.89 12.70 -34.65
N LYS A 971 -27.78 11.70 -35.54
CA LYS A 971 -27.91 10.30 -35.20
C LYS A 971 -26.64 9.77 -34.54
N ALA A 972 -26.79 8.77 -33.69
CA ALA A 972 -25.71 7.90 -33.19
C ALA A 972 -26.22 6.47 -33.08
N VAL A 973 -25.31 5.51 -32.97
CA VAL A 973 -25.65 4.10 -32.77
C VAL A 973 -25.06 3.65 -31.44
N GLU A 974 -25.93 3.13 -30.59
CA GLU A 974 -25.56 2.44 -29.38
C GLU A 974 -25.31 0.96 -29.73
N ILE A 975 -24.18 0.41 -29.24
CA ILE A 975 -23.78 -0.98 -29.51
C ILE A 975 -23.44 -1.63 -28.16
N GLU A 976 -24.06 -2.77 -27.90
CA GLU A 976 -23.68 -3.62 -26.79
C GLU A 976 -22.49 -4.51 -27.21
N TRP A 977 -21.44 -4.46 -26.39
CA TRP A 977 -20.19 -5.19 -26.60
C TRP A 977 -19.97 -6.27 -25.56
N ILE A 978 -19.43 -7.38 -25.95
CA ILE A 978 -18.95 -8.46 -25.09
C ILE A 978 -17.43 -8.50 -25.17
N LEU A 979 -16.75 -8.34 -24.04
CA LEU A 979 -15.32 -8.49 -23.95
C LEU A 979 -14.95 -9.97 -24.00
N ASP A 980 -13.88 -10.30 -24.71
CA ASP A 980 -13.37 -11.68 -24.77
C ASP A 980 -12.90 -12.14 -23.39
N GLU A 981 -12.27 -11.24 -22.62
CA GLU A 981 -11.88 -11.47 -21.24
C GLU A 981 -12.67 -10.55 -20.30
N PRO A 982 -13.12 -11.02 -19.13
CA PRO A 982 -13.72 -10.16 -18.13
C PRO A 982 -12.67 -9.19 -17.60
N VAL A 983 -13.08 -7.94 -17.39
CA VAL A 983 -12.20 -6.94 -16.74
C VAL A 983 -11.88 -7.42 -15.32
N ARG A 984 -10.61 -7.37 -14.97
CA ARG A 984 -10.15 -7.71 -13.64
C ARG A 984 -10.86 -6.86 -12.58
N ASP A 985 -11.32 -7.49 -11.50
CA ASP A 985 -12.26 -6.87 -10.56
C ASP A 985 -11.74 -5.56 -9.96
N ASP A 986 -10.46 -5.47 -9.60
CA ASP A 986 -9.85 -4.24 -9.07
C ASP A 986 -9.89 -3.06 -10.07
N ILE A 987 -9.69 -3.33 -11.36
CA ILE A 987 -9.76 -2.31 -12.42
C ILE A 987 -11.21 -1.96 -12.74
N TYR A 988 -12.08 -2.97 -12.77
CA TYR A 988 -13.51 -2.77 -12.98
C TYR A 988 -14.11 -1.88 -11.88
N GLU A 989 -13.90 -2.24 -10.61
CA GLU A 989 -14.35 -1.45 -9.47
C GLU A 989 -13.80 -0.01 -9.52
N TYR A 990 -12.52 0.15 -9.86
CA TYR A 990 -11.92 1.47 -10.00
C TYR A 990 -12.58 2.29 -11.12
N ILE A 991 -12.82 1.70 -12.28
CA ILE A 991 -13.42 2.42 -13.42
C ILE A 991 -14.87 2.82 -13.10
N VAL A 992 -15.68 1.90 -12.54
CA VAL A 992 -17.13 2.13 -12.28
C VAL A 992 -17.41 2.82 -10.95
N SER A 993 -16.44 2.95 -10.03
CA SER A 993 -16.66 3.66 -8.76
C SER A 993 -16.98 5.13 -9.02
N ILE A 994 -18.01 5.62 -8.35
CA ILE A 994 -18.47 7.03 -8.44
C ILE A 994 -17.55 7.94 -7.62
#